data_45ccee3005b3fdc8f5330814f59e63b4
#
_entry.id   45ccee3005b3fdc8f5330814f59e63b4
#
_cell.length_a   1.000
_cell.length_b   1.000
_cell.length_c   1.000
_cell.angle_alpha   90.00
_cell.angle_beta   90.00
_cell.angle_gamma   90.00
#
_symmetry.space_group_name_H-M   'P 1'
#
loop_
_entity.id
_entity.type
_entity.pdbx_description
1 polymer ?
#
loop_
_entity_poly.entity_id
_entity_poly.type
_entity_poly.pdbx_seq_one_letter_code
_entity_poly.pdbx_strand_id
1 'polypeptide(L)'
;GGRSMEHYYSKESNPTDALKMPISAIANHVARLCGAGGVVTNVANACAAGTISIAYASDLIRAGKADVVVAGGADAFSSVPYSGFLSLHALDENSCSPFNHSHGITLGEGAGAVIVESYEHAQARGARIYCEVLGSGISGDAYHITAPRPDGEGQMSAIRAAIRHSGMTEVDIDYVNAHGTGTAKNDEAEFLSLHTIFDGKNEDLSVSSTKAMTGHCLGAAGAIEAVFAIKAMVEDTVPPTIGYREEDLQVLADKAGKLDFCPNVPRKKEIRAVMNNSFAFGGNNASIIFRKQPGEAKSAVSHVGGSIVVTGLGMVTPLGNGKENYLAACRENRTSDSVSSVGAPDYEKQNLKMAFYRKLDHLSQLQAVSGMDALRDGGYAVTEENAGRIGMIIGTSEGALGPSCDFQSMISQKGNAGGSAFKFPNTVYNAAGGYLSICSGIKGYNVTVTNGPQSGLQSVAYAMQVIRNGWEDAMIATGTDENSEIIAGLYRNLVLTTDESVHPYEGRDTFSLSDGSISILLETELSANARGAQPYCRVTGYGMAHRSVPFGTVAGSADGLANAIRAALDDADTTPDAIDAVIGFANGCRRVDQEETDALSRFFDLTVVPVITVKERTGEGRAASAALGVAHGALLLHGDRTTETDAYLKDGDMMRKTMVNAGGLRKILVVSYAAGGSYTAVILEK
;
A
#
# COMPACT_ATOMS: atom_id res chain seq x y z
N GLY A 1 -5.56 -10.43 11.74
CA GLY A 1 -5.21 -11.28 10.60
C GLY A 1 -5.79 -12.69 10.71
N GLY A 2 -5.17 -13.65 10.01
CA GLY A 2 -5.68 -15.02 9.85
C GLY A 2 -6.06 -15.74 11.16
N ARG A 3 -5.20 -15.71 12.16
CA ARG A 3 -5.51 -16.32 13.48
C ARG A 3 -6.70 -15.66 14.20
N SER A 4 -6.86 -14.36 14.08
CA SER A 4 -8.03 -13.67 14.66
C SER A 4 -9.32 -14.09 13.94
N MET A 5 -9.23 -14.37 12.65
CA MET A 5 -10.33 -14.87 11.84
C MET A 5 -10.69 -16.32 12.22
N GLU A 6 -9.70 -17.19 12.39
CA GLU A 6 -9.91 -18.57 12.89
C GLU A 6 -10.63 -18.55 14.24
N HIS A 7 -10.17 -17.70 15.15
CA HIS A 7 -10.78 -17.57 16.47
C HIS A 7 -12.22 -17.03 16.39
N TYR A 8 -12.47 -16.05 15.53
CA TYR A 8 -13.83 -15.49 15.29
C TYR A 8 -14.79 -16.56 14.78
N TYR A 9 -14.36 -17.48 13.90
CA TYR A 9 -15.18 -18.59 13.41
C TYR A 9 -15.20 -19.81 14.34
N SER A 10 -14.49 -19.78 15.46
CA SER A 10 -14.53 -20.82 16.47
C SER A 10 -15.75 -20.70 17.38
N LYS A 11 -16.07 -21.76 18.13
CA LYS A 11 -17.17 -21.73 19.11
C LYS A 11 -16.89 -20.85 20.35
N GLU A 12 -15.65 -20.39 20.50
CA GLU A 12 -15.16 -19.58 21.63
C GLU A 12 -15.03 -18.09 21.29
N SER A 13 -15.55 -17.66 20.14
CA SER A 13 -15.39 -16.28 19.65
C SER A 13 -16.04 -15.24 20.55
N ASN A 14 -15.36 -14.08 20.64
CA ASN A 14 -15.88 -12.88 21.26
C ASN A 14 -16.14 -11.83 20.14
N PRO A 15 -17.24 -11.05 20.15
CA PRO A 15 -17.50 -10.00 19.16
C PRO A 15 -16.32 -9.01 18.98
N THR A 16 -15.53 -8.76 20.02
CA THR A 16 -14.33 -7.89 19.94
C THR A 16 -13.19 -8.48 19.12
N ASP A 17 -13.22 -9.78 18.79
CA ASP A 17 -12.18 -10.40 17.95
C ASP A 17 -12.25 -9.88 16.51
N ALA A 18 -13.42 -9.40 16.09
CA ALA A 18 -13.59 -8.71 14.82
C ALA A 18 -12.64 -7.51 14.67
N LEU A 19 -12.38 -6.77 15.75
CA LEU A 19 -11.47 -5.63 15.76
C LEU A 19 -10.00 -6.00 15.48
N LYS A 20 -9.64 -7.26 15.65
CA LYS A 20 -8.27 -7.77 15.44
C LYS A 20 -8.07 -8.38 14.05
N MET A 21 -9.13 -8.47 13.23
CA MET A 21 -9.06 -9.05 11.89
C MET A 21 -8.33 -8.15 10.89
N PRO A 22 -8.58 -6.83 10.82
CA PRO A 22 -7.85 -5.97 9.92
C PRO A 22 -6.35 -6.04 10.20
N ILE A 23 -5.55 -6.22 9.16
CA ILE A 23 -4.09 -6.35 9.31
C ILE A 23 -3.43 -5.06 9.80
N SER A 24 -4.06 -3.91 9.60
CA SER A 24 -3.63 -2.61 10.15
C SER A 24 -3.54 -2.60 11.68
N ALA A 25 -4.24 -3.49 12.37
CA ALA A 25 -4.14 -3.65 13.82
C ALA A 25 -2.68 -3.93 14.27
N ILE A 26 -1.85 -4.58 13.45
CA ILE A 26 -0.45 -4.90 13.76
C ILE A 26 0.35 -3.60 13.93
N ALA A 27 0.37 -2.75 12.90
CA ALA A 27 1.11 -1.48 12.93
C ALA A 27 0.61 -0.55 14.05
N ASN A 28 -0.71 -0.46 14.25
CA ASN A 28 -1.30 0.36 15.32
C ASN A 28 -0.92 -0.13 16.73
N HIS A 29 -0.81 -1.45 16.93
CA HIS A 29 -0.35 -2.00 18.22
C HIS A 29 1.12 -1.67 18.49
N VAL A 30 2.00 -1.81 17.49
CA VAL A 30 3.41 -1.44 17.60
C VAL A 30 3.55 0.06 17.86
N ALA A 31 2.85 0.90 17.09
CA ALA A 31 2.86 2.35 17.25
C ALA A 31 2.48 2.76 18.70
N ARG A 32 1.44 2.13 19.25
CA ARG A 32 1.02 2.38 20.64
C ARG A 32 2.07 1.95 21.67
N LEU A 33 2.73 0.82 21.46
CA LEU A 33 3.78 0.34 22.37
C LEU A 33 5.02 1.22 22.34
N CYS A 34 5.37 1.75 21.16
CA CYS A 34 6.54 2.62 20.96
C CYS A 34 6.24 4.10 21.22
N GLY A 35 4.99 4.49 21.42
CA GLY A 35 4.59 5.90 21.52
C GLY A 35 4.80 6.69 20.23
N ALA A 36 4.69 6.03 19.07
CA ALA A 36 4.92 6.69 17.77
C ALA A 36 3.87 7.76 17.50
N GLY A 37 4.32 8.94 17.05
CA GLY A 37 3.46 10.09 16.74
C GLY A 37 3.48 10.52 15.26
N GLY A 38 4.35 9.91 14.45
CA GLY A 38 4.52 10.19 13.02
C GLY A 38 3.65 9.30 12.13
N VAL A 39 4.23 8.86 11.02
CA VAL A 39 3.55 8.00 10.05
C VAL A 39 3.35 6.60 10.62
N VAL A 40 2.11 6.11 10.60
CA VAL A 40 1.77 4.72 10.90
C VAL A 40 1.03 4.15 9.69
N THR A 41 1.50 3.02 9.19
CA THR A 41 0.87 2.31 8.08
C THR A 41 1.20 0.82 8.13
N ASN A 42 0.42 0.03 7.42
CA ASN A 42 0.72 -1.36 7.17
C ASN A 42 0.86 -1.58 5.66
N VAL A 43 2.01 -2.08 5.25
CA VAL A 43 2.25 -2.49 3.86
C VAL A 43 1.73 -3.90 3.67
N ALA A 44 0.92 -4.11 2.64
CA ALA A 44 0.17 -5.34 2.41
C ALA A 44 0.47 -5.95 1.04
N ASN A 45 1.76 -6.23 0.77
CA ASN A 45 2.26 -6.74 -0.51
C ASN A 45 2.66 -8.22 -0.43
N ALA A 46 1.84 -9.05 0.22
CA ALA A 46 2.11 -10.47 0.40
C ALA A 46 3.56 -10.71 0.86
N CYS A 47 4.32 -11.60 0.20
CA CYS A 47 5.68 -11.98 0.62
C CYS A 47 6.71 -10.83 0.53
N ALA A 48 6.45 -9.78 -0.24
CA ALA A 48 7.34 -8.61 -0.35
C ALA A 48 7.08 -7.53 0.72
N ALA A 49 6.03 -7.68 1.54
CA ALA A 49 5.59 -6.65 2.48
C ALA A 49 6.70 -6.21 3.45
N GLY A 50 7.46 -7.15 4.02
CA GLY A 50 8.54 -6.85 4.96
C GLY A 50 9.66 -6.04 4.34
N THR A 51 10.11 -6.38 3.14
CA THR A 51 11.15 -5.63 2.39
C THR A 51 10.65 -4.25 2.01
N ILE A 52 9.42 -4.13 1.50
CA ILE A 52 8.82 -2.84 1.12
C ILE A 52 8.64 -1.94 2.34
N SER A 53 8.29 -2.49 3.51
CA SER A 53 8.15 -1.69 4.73
C SER A 53 9.47 -1.02 5.14
N ILE A 54 10.60 -1.72 5.01
CA ILE A 54 11.94 -1.17 5.29
C ILE A 54 12.33 -0.11 4.23
N ALA A 55 12.02 -0.38 2.97
CA ALA A 55 12.23 0.57 1.88
C ALA A 55 11.46 1.88 2.13
N TYR A 56 10.16 1.78 2.44
CA TYR A 56 9.32 2.95 2.72
C TYR A 56 9.79 3.73 3.96
N ALA A 57 10.24 3.03 5.01
CA ALA A 57 10.82 3.69 6.18
C ALA A 57 12.06 4.53 5.81
N SER A 58 12.94 3.98 4.95
CA SER A 58 14.10 4.71 4.44
C SER A 58 13.70 5.96 3.65
N ASP A 59 12.61 5.86 2.87
CA ASP A 59 12.10 6.98 2.08
C ASP A 59 11.52 8.11 2.95
N LEU A 60 10.80 7.75 4.01
CA LEU A 60 10.29 8.72 4.98
C LEU A 60 11.43 9.47 5.68
N ILE A 61 12.52 8.78 6.04
CA ILE A 61 13.72 9.39 6.62
C ILE A 61 14.38 10.35 5.61
N ARG A 62 14.62 9.90 4.38
CA ARG A 62 15.23 10.71 3.32
C ARG A 62 14.41 11.95 2.97
N ALA A 63 13.09 11.84 3.03
CA ALA A 63 12.17 12.93 2.79
C ALA A 63 12.04 13.91 4.00
N GLY A 64 12.73 13.65 5.11
CA GLY A 64 12.60 14.45 6.33
C GLY A 64 11.22 14.36 6.99
N LYS A 65 10.46 13.28 6.71
CA LYS A 65 9.13 13.05 7.28
C LYS A 65 9.18 12.31 8.62
N ALA A 66 10.33 11.71 8.94
CA ALA A 66 10.59 11.05 10.22
C ALA A 66 12.11 11.03 10.48
N ASP A 67 12.51 11.07 11.75
CA ASP A 67 13.90 10.86 12.17
C ASP A 67 14.17 9.39 12.48
N VAL A 68 13.15 8.68 12.97
CA VAL A 68 13.23 7.26 13.38
C VAL A 68 11.96 6.56 12.97
N VAL A 69 12.09 5.38 12.33
CA VAL A 69 10.96 4.51 11.95
C VAL A 69 11.24 3.09 12.39
N VAL A 70 10.27 2.47 13.05
CA VAL A 70 10.25 1.00 13.27
C VAL A 70 9.61 0.36 12.06
N ALA A 71 10.39 -0.39 11.29
CA ALA A 71 9.95 -1.06 10.07
C ALA A 71 10.13 -2.57 10.19
N GLY A 72 9.19 -3.34 9.67
CA GLY A 72 9.30 -4.79 9.77
C GLY A 72 8.11 -5.51 9.16
N GLY A 73 8.03 -6.80 9.47
CA GLY A 73 6.94 -7.68 9.07
C GLY A 73 6.65 -8.71 10.16
N ALA A 74 5.40 -9.08 10.29
CA ALA A 74 4.95 -10.13 11.21
C ALA A 74 3.85 -10.95 10.54
N ASP A 75 3.98 -12.26 10.57
CA ASP A 75 2.96 -13.18 10.08
C ASP A 75 2.89 -14.41 10.95
N ALA A 76 1.69 -14.80 11.36
CA ALA A 76 1.44 -15.97 12.14
C ALA A 76 0.89 -17.08 11.25
N PHE A 77 1.31 -18.31 11.49
CA PHE A 77 0.75 -19.47 10.80
C PHE A 77 -0.77 -19.54 11.00
N SER A 78 -1.50 -19.68 9.90
CA SER A 78 -2.97 -19.78 9.94
C SER A 78 -3.51 -20.68 8.83
N SER A 79 -4.76 -21.12 9.00
CA SER A 79 -5.40 -22.08 8.09
C SER A 79 -5.70 -21.53 6.69
N VAL A 80 -5.92 -20.22 6.55
CA VAL A 80 -6.20 -19.61 5.23
C VAL A 80 -5.02 -19.77 4.28
N PRO A 81 -3.80 -19.26 4.57
CA PRO A 81 -2.67 -19.49 3.69
C PRO A 81 -2.30 -20.97 3.56
N TYR A 82 -2.35 -21.74 4.65
CA TYR A 82 -2.05 -23.18 4.57
C TYR A 82 -2.96 -23.91 3.58
N SER A 83 -4.28 -23.76 3.73
CA SER A 83 -5.27 -24.39 2.83
C SER A 83 -5.20 -23.83 1.42
N GLY A 84 -4.85 -22.56 1.29
CA GLY A 84 -4.64 -21.88 0.02
C GLY A 84 -3.48 -22.49 -0.75
N PHE A 85 -2.30 -22.58 -0.17
CA PHE A 85 -1.13 -23.20 -0.80
C PHE A 85 -1.31 -24.68 -1.03
N LEU A 86 -2.02 -25.39 -0.13
CA LEU A 86 -2.41 -26.78 -0.33
C LEU A 86 -3.28 -26.94 -1.59
N SER A 87 -4.26 -26.06 -1.77
CA SER A 87 -5.15 -26.09 -2.95
C SER A 87 -4.43 -25.76 -4.28
N LEU A 88 -3.33 -25.00 -4.21
CA LEU A 88 -2.45 -24.69 -5.34
C LEU A 88 -1.42 -25.80 -5.63
N HIS A 89 -1.36 -26.85 -4.82
CA HIS A 89 -0.30 -27.87 -4.85
C HIS A 89 1.12 -27.24 -4.76
N ALA A 90 1.27 -26.22 -3.93
CA ALA A 90 2.50 -25.46 -3.78
C ALA A 90 3.21 -25.69 -2.43
N LEU A 91 2.71 -26.63 -1.60
CA LEU A 91 3.39 -27.10 -0.40
C LEU A 91 4.28 -28.29 -0.71
N ASP A 92 5.49 -28.32 -0.11
CA ASP A 92 6.35 -29.49 -0.13
C ASP A 92 5.99 -30.43 1.04
N GLU A 93 6.06 -31.72 0.83
CA GLU A 93 5.89 -32.75 1.88
C GLU A 93 7.13 -32.80 2.80
N ASN A 94 8.28 -32.33 2.32
CA ASN A 94 9.54 -32.24 3.04
C ASN A 94 9.89 -30.76 3.31
N SER A 95 11.01 -30.52 3.97
CA SER A 95 11.55 -29.15 4.07
C SER A 95 11.94 -28.64 2.70
N CYS A 96 11.55 -27.41 2.37
CA CYS A 96 11.88 -26.82 1.07
C CYS A 96 13.39 -26.72 0.88
N SER A 97 13.83 -26.95 -0.36
CA SER A 97 15.23 -26.87 -0.78
C SER A 97 15.32 -25.93 -1.98
N PRO A 98 15.43 -24.61 -1.76
CA PRO A 98 15.45 -23.61 -2.83
C PRO A 98 16.58 -23.83 -3.83
N PHE A 99 16.30 -23.53 -5.10
CA PHE A 99 17.23 -23.69 -6.25
C PHE A 99 17.68 -25.14 -6.50
N ASN A 100 16.99 -26.10 -5.91
CA ASN A 100 17.30 -27.52 -5.97
C ASN A 100 16.09 -28.31 -6.54
N HIS A 101 15.70 -29.38 -5.89
CA HIS A 101 14.64 -30.30 -6.33
C HIS A 101 13.34 -30.17 -5.55
N SER A 102 13.19 -29.17 -4.67
CA SER A 102 11.92 -29.00 -3.97
C SER A 102 10.80 -28.58 -4.91
N HIS A 103 9.61 -29.03 -4.60
CA HIS A 103 8.43 -28.85 -5.44
C HIS A 103 7.40 -27.91 -4.82
N GLY A 104 7.73 -27.29 -3.70
CA GLY A 104 6.86 -26.39 -2.98
C GLY A 104 7.55 -25.66 -1.83
N ILE A 105 6.76 -24.86 -1.12
CA ILE A 105 7.21 -24.12 0.06
C ILE A 105 6.98 -24.94 1.33
N THR A 106 7.80 -24.69 2.33
CA THR A 106 7.48 -24.98 3.74
C THR A 106 6.99 -23.69 4.38
N LEU A 107 5.78 -23.67 4.94
CA LEU A 107 5.29 -22.47 5.63
C LEU A 107 5.95 -22.32 6.99
N GLY A 108 6.36 -21.11 7.32
CA GLY A 108 6.84 -20.68 8.63
C GLY A 108 5.97 -19.60 9.24
N GLU A 109 6.26 -19.21 10.46
CA GLU A 109 5.71 -18.03 11.12
C GLU A 109 6.83 -17.27 11.83
N GLY A 110 6.65 -15.97 12.02
CA GLY A 110 7.62 -15.16 12.72
C GLY A 110 7.40 -13.65 12.57
N ALA A 111 8.33 -12.91 13.13
CA ALA A 111 8.41 -11.46 12.99
C ALA A 111 9.86 -11.01 12.94
N GLY A 112 10.13 -10.00 12.14
CA GLY A 112 11.40 -9.29 12.07
C GLY A 112 11.15 -7.79 12.01
N ALA A 113 11.99 -7.02 12.69
CA ALA A 113 11.91 -5.56 12.63
C ALA A 113 13.31 -4.95 12.71
N VAL A 114 13.45 -3.80 12.06
CA VAL A 114 14.64 -2.95 12.13
C VAL A 114 14.21 -1.54 12.52
N ILE A 115 15.10 -0.83 13.21
CA ILE A 115 14.96 0.60 13.44
C ILE A 115 15.77 1.29 12.35
N VAL A 116 15.07 2.00 11.47
CA VAL A 116 15.67 2.86 10.46
C VAL A 116 15.71 4.28 11.01
N GLU A 117 16.85 4.95 10.90
CA GLU A 117 17.12 6.19 11.58
C GLU A 117 18.00 7.08 10.71
N SER A 118 17.83 8.40 10.76
CA SER A 118 18.78 9.30 10.10
C SER A 118 20.16 9.17 10.74
N TYR A 119 21.20 9.31 9.94
CA TYR A 119 22.58 9.15 10.39
C TYR A 119 22.91 10.17 11.51
N GLU A 120 22.46 11.39 11.34
CA GLU A 120 22.66 12.50 12.28
C GLU A 120 22.00 12.20 13.64
N HIS A 121 20.77 11.72 13.61
CA HIS A 121 20.04 11.36 14.84
C HIS A 121 20.71 10.18 15.54
N ALA A 122 21.10 9.13 14.80
CA ALA A 122 21.80 7.97 15.34
C ALA A 122 23.13 8.36 16.01
N GLN A 123 23.92 9.23 15.38
CA GLN A 123 25.16 9.76 15.95
C GLN A 123 24.92 10.59 17.21
N ALA A 124 23.92 11.49 17.18
CA ALA A 124 23.63 12.39 18.31
C ALA A 124 23.29 11.64 19.59
N ARG A 125 22.64 10.48 19.50
CA ARG A 125 22.32 9.63 20.66
C ARG A 125 23.33 8.51 20.94
N GLY A 126 24.43 8.43 20.19
CA GLY A 126 25.46 7.40 20.35
C GLY A 126 24.97 5.97 20.00
N ALA A 127 24.08 5.83 19.03
CA ALA A 127 23.54 4.55 18.64
C ALA A 127 24.60 3.66 17.97
N ARG A 128 24.46 2.33 18.18
CA ARG A 128 25.18 1.38 17.36
C ARG A 128 24.53 1.32 15.98
N ILE A 129 25.28 1.67 14.94
CA ILE A 129 24.86 1.54 13.55
C ILE A 129 25.32 0.17 13.03
N TYR A 130 24.38 -0.66 12.55
CA TYR A 130 24.69 -1.97 11.99
C TYR A 130 25.06 -1.87 10.51
N CYS A 131 24.35 -1.01 9.78
CA CYS A 131 24.51 -0.82 8.34
C CYS A 131 23.81 0.45 7.91
N GLU A 132 24.00 0.83 6.66
CA GLU A 132 23.24 1.83 5.94
C GLU A 132 22.24 1.18 4.99
N VAL A 133 21.02 1.70 4.90
CA VAL A 133 20.04 1.36 3.85
C VAL A 133 20.33 2.24 2.65
N LEU A 134 20.90 1.67 1.58
CA LEU A 134 21.36 2.43 0.42
C LEU A 134 20.30 2.70 -0.63
N GLY A 135 19.66 1.66 -1.10
CA GLY A 135 18.70 1.76 -2.19
C GLY A 135 17.72 0.62 -2.20
N SER A 136 16.57 0.85 -2.79
CA SER A 136 15.54 -0.15 -3.01
C SER A 136 14.98 -0.04 -4.42
N GLY A 137 14.41 -1.14 -4.92
CA GLY A 137 13.68 -1.19 -6.16
C GLY A 137 12.40 -1.99 -5.97
N ILE A 138 11.31 -1.48 -6.51
CA ILE A 138 9.99 -2.11 -6.48
C ILE A 138 9.45 -2.11 -7.90
N SER A 139 8.84 -3.22 -8.32
CA SER A 139 8.28 -3.38 -9.67
C SER A 139 7.09 -4.32 -9.69
N GLY A 140 6.33 -4.29 -10.78
CA GLY A 140 5.24 -5.21 -11.08
C GLY A 140 5.55 -6.11 -12.28
N ASP A 141 5.08 -7.35 -12.27
CA ASP A 141 5.20 -8.27 -13.41
C ASP A 141 4.21 -7.99 -14.55
N ALA A 142 3.03 -7.48 -14.21
CA ALA A 142 1.89 -7.34 -15.11
C ALA A 142 1.58 -8.63 -15.90
N TYR A 143 1.69 -9.80 -15.26
CA TYR A 143 1.64 -11.10 -15.93
C TYR A 143 0.58 -12.05 -15.36
N HIS A 144 0.73 -12.45 -14.10
CA HIS A 144 -0.17 -13.42 -13.47
C HIS A 144 -0.28 -13.18 -11.97
N ILE A 145 -1.44 -13.50 -11.38
CA ILE A 145 -1.72 -13.16 -9.98
C ILE A 145 -0.93 -14.01 -8.96
N THR A 146 -0.52 -15.23 -9.31
CA THR A 146 0.18 -16.16 -8.40
C THR A 146 1.50 -16.70 -8.94
N ALA A 147 1.81 -16.49 -10.20
CA ALA A 147 3.04 -16.98 -10.82
C ALA A 147 3.93 -15.83 -11.30
N PRO A 148 5.24 -15.89 -11.07
CA PRO A 148 6.16 -14.90 -11.62
C PRO A 148 6.21 -14.99 -13.16
N ARG A 149 6.68 -13.93 -13.80
CA ARG A 149 7.03 -13.97 -15.22
C ARG A 149 8.17 -14.96 -15.44
N PRO A 150 8.04 -15.89 -16.38
CA PRO A 150 9.07 -16.91 -16.60
C PRO A 150 10.42 -16.36 -17.06
N ASP A 151 10.43 -15.18 -17.70
CA ASP A 151 11.64 -14.47 -18.14
C ASP A 151 12.32 -13.67 -17.03
N GLY A 152 11.74 -13.60 -15.83
CA GLY A 152 12.27 -12.86 -14.69
C GLY A 152 12.32 -11.34 -14.84
N GLU A 153 11.66 -10.75 -15.86
CA GLU A 153 11.78 -9.32 -16.18
C GLU A 153 11.39 -8.42 -15.00
N GLY A 154 10.28 -8.73 -14.28
CA GLY A 154 9.89 -7.95 -13.11
C GLY A 154 10.92 -8.03 -11.98
N GLN A 155 11.42 -9.24 -11.68
CA GLN A 155 12.47 -9.44 -10.67
C GLN A 155 13.73 -8.65 -11.05
N MET A 156 14.20 -8.76 -12.32
CA MET A 156 15.34 -7.99 -12.82
C MET A 156 15.11 -6.49 -12.72
N SER A 157 13.90 -6.01 -12.98
CA SER A 157 13.56 -4.59 -12.88
C SER A 157 13.70 -4.07 -11.45
N ALA A 158 13.23 -4.84 -10.44
CA ALA A 158 13.42 -4.49 -9.03
C ALA A 158 14.90 -4.49 -8.63
N ILE A 159 15.66 -5.51 -9.01
CA ILE A 159 17.10 -5.61 -8.72
C ILE A 159 17.87 -4.44 -9.35
N ARG A 160 17.65 -4.16 -10.65
CA ARG A 160 18.30 -3.04 -11.36
C ARG A 160 17.93 -1.69 -10.75
N ALA A 161 16.68 -1.51 -10.33
CA ALA A 161 16.25 -0.28 -9.65
C ALA A 161 16.98 -0.13 -8.30
N ALA A 162 17.09 -1.19 -7.49
CA ALA A 162 17.82 -1.16 -6.23
C ALA A 162 19.31 -0.81 -6.43
N ILE A 163 19.97 -1.41 -7.41
CA ILE A 163 21.36 -1.09 -7.78
C ILE A 163 21.48 0.38 -8.21
N ARG A 164 20.63 0.83 -9.11
CA ARG A 164 20.62 2.23 -9.58
C ARG A 164 20.39 3.23 -8.45
N HIS A 165 19.41 2.98 -7.59
CA HIS A 165 19.07 3.88 -6.47
C HIS A 165 20.13 3.87 -5.37
N SER A 166 20.91 2.79 -5.23
CA SER A 166 22.02 2.72 -4.29
C SER A 166 23.30 3.46 -4.77
N GLY A 167 23.38 3.79 -6.05
CA GLY A 167 24.58 4.30 -6.68
C GLY A 167 25.72 3.27 -6.79
N MET A 168 25.41 1.99 -6.59
CA MET A 168 26.32 0.85 -6.74
C MET A 168 26.25 0.25 -8.14
N THR A 169 27.13 -0.71 -8.39
CA THR A 169 27.13 -1.57 -9.56
C THR A 169 27.02 -3.04 -9.14
N GLU A 170 26.84 -3.93 -10.08
CA GLU A 170 26.71 -5.36 -9.83
C GLU A 170 27.91 -5.95 -9.09
N VAL A 171 29.13 -5.42 -9.33
CA VAL A 171 30.37 -5.91 -8.70
C VAL A 171 30.54 -5.50 -7.24
N ASP A 172 29.74 -4.55 -6.77
CA ASP A 172 29.81 -4.06 -5.40
C ASP A 172 28.98 -4.93 -4.42
N ILE A 173 28.15 -5.85 -4.93
CA ILE A 173 27.28 -6.71 -4.12
C ILE A 173 28.03 -8.00 -3.79
N ASP A 174 28.32 -8.23 -2.53
CA ASP A 174 29.06 -9.42 -2.08
C ASP A 174 28.14 -10.63 -1.80
N TYR A 175 26.87 -10.36 -1.42
CA TYR A 175 25.91 -11.41 -1.06
C TYR A 175 24.48 -11.02 -1.47
N VAL A 176 23.72 -11.98 -1.99
CA VAL A 176 22.27 -11.88 -2.21
C VAL A 176 21.55 -12.88 -1.32
N ASN A 177 20.72 -12.38 -0.41
CA ASN A 177 19.69 -13.19 0.23
C ASN A 177 18.50 -13.26 -0.74
N ALA A 178 18.37 -14.37 -1.41
CA ALA A 178 17.39 -14.59 -2.46
C ALA A 178 15.99 -14.83 -1.91
N HIS A 179 14.98 -14.55 -2.70
CA HIS A 179 13.61 -14.95 -2.36
C HIS A 179 13.48 -16.46 -2.24
N GLY A 180 14.01 -17.24 -3.19
CA GLY A 180 14.24 -18.69 -3.12
C GLY A 180 13.23 -19.46 -2.27
N THR A 181 12.05 -19.76 -2.84
CA THR A 181 10.93 -20.36 -2.10
C THR A 181 10.93 -21.88 -2.13
N GLY A 182 11.69 -22.50 -3.04
CA GLY A 182 11.60 -23.92 -3.32
C GLY A 182 10.49 -24.28 -4.31
N THR A 183 9.75 -23.32 -4.86
CA THR A 183 8.81 -23.60 -5.96
C THR A 183 9.52 -23.50 -7.30
N ALA A 184 9.30 -24.47 -8.18
CA ALA A 184 9.99 -24.54 -9.48
C ALA A 184 9.89 -23.21 -10.27
N LYS A 185 8.69 -22.63 -10.37
CA LYS A 185 8.47 -21.39 -11.14
C LYS A 185 9.22 -20.20 -10.60
N ASN A 186 9.24 -20.01 -9.26
CA ASN A 186 9.97 -18.90 -8.68
C ASN A 186 11.48 -19.11 -8.81
N ASP A 187 11.95 -20.28 -8.45
CA ASP A 187 13.38 -20.58 -8.41
C ASP A 187 14.00 -20.53 -9.80
N GLU A 188 13.29 -20.98 -10.85
CA GLU A 188 13.72 -20.84 -12.25
C GLU A 188 13.78 -19.36 -12.68
N ALA A 189 12.76 -18.57 -12.39
CA ALA A 189 12.74 -17.16 -12.77
C ALA A 189 13.78 -16.34 -12.01
N GLU A 190 13.97 -16.57 -10.70
CA GLU A 190 14.98 -15.88 -9.91
C GLU A 190 16.39 -16.29 -10.28
N PHE A 191 16.60 -17.59 -10.53
CA PHE A 191 17.87 -18.10 -11.03
C PHE A 191 18.26 -17.41 -12.34
N LEU A 192 17.34 -17.34 -13.32
CA LEU A 192 17.54 -16.64 -14.57
C LEU A 192 17.84 -15.13 -14.35
N SER A 193 17.12 -14.50 -13.43
CA SER A 193 17.29 -13.08 -13.11
C SER A 193 18.67 -12.79 -12.53
N LEU A 194 19.14 -13.60 -11.57
CA LEU A 194 20.46 -13.47 -10.96
C LEU A 194 21.58 -13.72 -11.97
N HIS A 195 21.44 -14.77 -12.79
CA HIS A 195 22.39 -15.02 -13.88
C HIS A 195 22.47 -13.85 -14.85
N THR A 196 21.34 -13.36 -15.35
CA THR A 196 21.30 -12.28 -16.34
C THR A 196 21.96 -10.99 -15.82
N ILE A 197 21.84 -10.72 -14.52
CA ILE A 197 22.37 -9.48 -13.93
C ILE A 197 23.83 -9.63 -13.53
N PHE A 198 24.23 -10.75 -12.91
CA PHE A 198 25.50 -10.88 -12.21
C PHE A 198 26.52 -11.79 -12.89
N ASP A 199 26.11 -12.83 -13.66
CA ASP A 199 27.05 -13.78 -14.24
C ASP A 199 27.97 -13.10 -15.25
N GLY A 200 29.25 -13.44 -15.15
CA GLY A 200 30.30 -12.80 -15.94
C GLY A 200 30.65 -11.37 -15.54
N LYS A 201 29.92 -10.77 -14.58
CA LYS A 201 30.22 -9.43 -14.04
C LYS A 201 30.74 -9.50 -12.60
N ASN A 202 30.15 -10.36 -11.77
CA ASN A 202 30.55 -10.55 -10.38
C ASN A 202 30.76 -12.04 -10.08
N GLU A 203 32.00 -12.49 -10.29
CA GLU A 203 32.42 -13.89 -10.11
C GLU A 203 32.51 -14.30 -8.64
N ASP A 204 32.42 -13.35 -7.72
CA ASP A 204 32.59 -13.54 -6.28
C ASP A 204 31.27 -13.46 -5.52
N LEU A 205 30.15 -13.35 -6.25
CA LEU A 205 28.84 -13.24 -5.65
C LEU A 205 28.40 -14.55 -4.99
N SER A 206 28.05 -14.43 -3.70
CA SER A 206 27.38 -15.52 -2.98
C SER A 206 25.87 -15.30 -2.97
N VAL A 207 25.12 -16.37 -3.15
CA VAL A 207 23.64 -16.38 -3.12
C VAL A 207 23.17 -17.44 -2.13
N SER A 208 22.19 -17.14 -1.30
CA SER A 208 21.51 -18.18 -0.52
C SER A 208 20.07 -17.81 -0.20
N SER A 209 19.26 -18.81 0.09
CA SER A 209 17.91 -18.61 0.63
C SER A 209 17.82 -19.13 2.05
N THR A 210 17.59 -18.23 3.00
CA THR A 210 17.38 -18.60 4.41
C THR A 210 16.05 -19.30 4.67
N LYS A 211 15.13 -19.30 3.69
CA LYS A 211 13.87 -20.07 3.78
C LYS A 211 14.07 -21.57 3.89
N ALA A 212 15.23 -22.09 3.44
CA ALA A 212 15.60 -23.48 3.68
C ALA A 212 15.66 -23.82 5.18
N MET A 213 15.94 -22.84 6.05
CA MET A 213 16.04 -23.01 7.50
C MET A 213 14.80 -22.53 8.26
N THR A 214 14.16 -21.45 7.80
CA THR A 214 13.04 -20.81 8.51
C THR A 214 11.65 -21.21 8.00
N GLY A 215 11.60 -21.81 6.83
CA GLY A 215 10.38 -21.84 6.05
C GLY A 215 10.03 -20.45 5.50
N HIS A 216 8.96 -20.38 4.73
CA HIS A 216 8.44 -19.13 4.16
C HIS A 216 7.50 -18.45 5.17
N CYS A 217 7.96 -17.41 5.85
CA CYS A 217 7.18 -16.64 6.83
C CYS A 217 6.26 -15.59 6.19
N LEU A 218 5.85 -15.77 4.94
CA LEU A 218 4.89 -14.93 4.19
C LEU A 218 5.23 -13.43 4.30
N GLY A 219 4.29 -12.60 4.80
CA GLY A 219 4.49 -11.15 4.93
C GLY A 219 5.64 -10.74 5.86
N ALA A 220 6.04 -11.60 6.80
CA ALA A 220 7.19 -11.38 7.65
C ALA A 220 8.53 -11.73 6.99
N ALA A 221 8.52 -12.56 5.93
CA ALA A 221 9.72 -13.15 5.35
C ALA A 221 10.79 -12.11 5.01
N GLY A 222 10.46 -11.10 4.22
CA GLY A 222 11.42 -10.09 3.79
C GLY A 222 12.08 -9.29 4.92
N ALA A 223 11.36 -9.07 6.04
CA ALA A 223 11.91 -8.38 7.21
C ALA A 223 12.83 -9.30 8.04
N ILE A 224 12.46 -10.56 8.23
CA ILE A 224 13.30 -11.57 8.88
C ILE A 224 14.59 -11.77 8.08
N GLU A 225 14.46 -11.89 6.77
CA GLU A 225 15.58 -12.08 5.82
C GLU A 225 16.49 -10.84 5.78
N ALA A 226 15.95 -9.63 5.88
CA ALA A 226 16.75 -8.42 6.04
C ALA A 226 17.58 -8.45 7.32
N VAL A 227 17.02 -8.91 8.44
CA VAL A 227 17.78 -9.09 9.70
C VAL A 227 18.89 -10.12 9.52
N PHE A 228 18.63 -11.25 8.85
CA PHE A 228 19.68 -12.25 8.55
C PHE A 228 20.76 -11.68 7.62
N ALA A 229 20.38 -10.95 6.58
CA ALA A 229 21.31 -10.31 5.65
C ALA A 229 22.24 -9.30 6.36
N ILE A 230 21.66 -8.46 7.23
CA ILE A 230 22.42 -7.52 8.06
C ILE A 230 23.36 -8.27 9.01
N LYS A 231 22.89 -9.33 9.67
CA LYS A 231 23.73 -10.16 10.56
C LYS A 231 24.84 -10.88 9.80
N ALA A 232 24.54 -11.42 8.62
CA ALA A 232 25.54 -12.03 7.75
C ALA A 232 26.70 -11.06 7.44
N MET A 233 26.34 -9.80 7.10
CA MET A 233 27.30 -8.74 6.84
C MET A 233 28.11 -8.34 8.07
N VAL A 234 27.48 -8.27 9.26
CA VAL A 234 28.17 -7.93 10.52
C VAL A 234 29.17 -9.03 10.93
N GLU A 235 28.83 -10.30 10.66
CA GLU A 235 29.62 -11.47 11.08
C GLU A 235 30.52 -12.01 9.97
N ASP A 236 30.54 -11.38 8.79
CA ASP A 236 31.30 -11.80 7.61
C ASP A 236 31.09 -13.29 7.31
N THR A 237 29.81 -13.70 7.29
CA THR A 237 29.42 -15.10 7.12
C THR A 237 28.12 -15.19 6.33
N VAL A 238 28.20 -15.72 5.12
CA VAL A 238 27.02 -16.02 4.30
C VAL A 238 26.34 -17.28 4.85
N PRO A 239 25.03 -17.22 5.22
CA PRO A 239 24.29 -18.41 5.64
C PRO A 239 24.08 -19.36 4.44
N PRO A 240 24.01 -20.68 4.64
CA PRO A 240 23.83 -21.64 3.56
C PRO A 240 22.37 -21.76 3.11
N THR A 241 22.17 -22.24 1.90
CA THR A 241 20.92 -22.89 1.49
C THR A 241 21.08 -24.38 1.81
N ILE A 242 20.33 -24.89 2.80
CA ILE A 242 20.43 -26.28 3.23
C ILE A 242 19.49 -27.21 2.46
N GLY A 243 19.70 -28.51 2.54
CA GLY A 243 18.83 -29.54 1.96
C GLY A 243 19.32 -30.13 0.65
N TYR A 244 20.55 -29.79 0.19
CA TYR A 244 21.16 -30.40 -0.99
C TYR A 244 21.74 -31.79 -0.65
N ARG A 245 21.43 -32.77 -1.49
CA ARG A 245 22.07 -34.09 -1.47
C ARG A 245 23.33 -34.04 -2.34
N GLU A 246 24.20 -35.04 -2.23
CA GLU A 246 25.46 -35.07 -2.99
C GLU A 246 25.22 -35.07 -4.51
N GLU A 247 24.20 -35.77 -4.97
CA GLU A 247 23.79 -35.80 -6.37
C GLU A 247 23.28 -34.44 -6.89
N ASP A 248 22.71 -33.60 -6.02
CA ASP A 248 22.18 -32.29 -6.37
C ASP A 248 23.30 -31.25 -6.57
N LEU A 249 24.43 -31.43 -5.87
CA LEU A 249 25.57 -30.50 -5.94
C LEU A 249 26.19 -30.43 -7.33
N GLN A 250 26.26 -31.55 -8.06
CA GLN A 250 26.75 -31.56 -9.43
C GLN A 250 25.79 -30.83 -10.37
N VAL A 251 24.49 -31.06 -10.23
CA VAL A 251 23.46 -30.39 -11.04
C VAL A 251 23.50 -28.87 -10.80
N LEU A 252 23.67 -28.46 -9.55
CA LEU A 252 23.80 -27.05 -9.20
C LEU A 252 25.09 -26.46 -9.83
N ALA A 253 26.24 -27.13 -9.71
CA ALA A 253 27.50 -26.67 -10.25
C ALA A 253 27.43 -26.48 -11.78
N ASP A 254 26.75 -27.38 -12.50
CA ASP A 254 26.59 -27.31 -13.97
C ASP A 254 25.69 -26.11 -14.38
N LYS A 255 24.77 -25.68 -13.53
CA LYS A 255 23.83 -24.59 -13.80
C LYS A 255 24.30 -23.23 -13.27
N ALA A 256 24.98 -23.21 -12.12
CA ALA A 256 25.29 -22.00 -11.37
C ALA A 256 26.29 -21.06 -12.06
N GLY A 257 26.97 -21.50 -13.12
CA GLY A 257 28.02 -20.72 -13.76
C GLY A 257 29.12 -20.37 -12.76
N LYS A 258 29.33 -19.07 -12.52
CA LYS A 258 30.31 -18.59 -11.55
C LYS A 258 29.69 -18.16 -10.20
N LEU A 259 28.35 -18.22 -10.04
CA LEU A 259 27.66 -17.82 -8.82
C LEU A 259 27.73 -18.94 -7.76
N ASP A 260 28.12 -18.61 -6.51
CA ASP A 260 28.11 -19.57 -5.39
C ASP A 260 26.75 -19.53 -4.66
N PHE A 261 25.92 -20.54 -4.89
CA PHE A 261 24.62 -20.71 -4.21
C PHE A 261 24.73 -21.24 -2.77
N CYS A 262 25.93 -21.32 -2.22
CA CYS A 262 26.23 -21.67 -0.82
C CYS A 262 25.51 -22.94 -0.32
N PRO A 263 25.59 -24.09 -1.01
CA PRO A 263 24.87 -25.28 -0.60
C PRO A 263 25.41 -25.83 0.73
N ASN A 264 24.49 -26.13 1.66
CA ASN A 264 24.66 -26.82 2.95
C ASN A 264 25.66 -26.23 3.93
N VAL A 265 26.67 -25.48 3.52
CA VAL A 265 27.76 -25.01 4.37
C VAL A 265 27.90 -23.50 4.27
N PRO A 266 27.99 -22.78 5.41
CA PRO A 266 28.17 -21.33 5.39
C PRO A 266 29.51 -20.96 4.75
N ARG A 267 29.60 -19.74 4.18
CA ARG A 267 30.83 -19.18 3.61
C ARG A 267 31.37 -18.08 4.51
N LYS A 268 32.61 -18.21 4.95
CA LYS A 268 33.36 -17.09 5.55
C LYS A 268 33.85 -16.17 4.45
N LYS A 269 33.35 -14.96 4.43
CA LYS A 269 33.63 -13.97 3.38
C LYS A 269 33.39 -12.58 3.92
N GLU A 270 34.26 -11.64 3.62
CA GLU A 270 33.99 -10.23 3.87
C GLU A 270 32.76 -9.79 3.06
N ILE A 271 31.78 -9.22 3.75
CA ILE A 271 30.54 -8.73 3.13
C ILE A 271 30.44 -7.24 3.38
N ARG A 272 30.66 -6.42 2.35
CA ARG A 272 30.57 -4.95 2.40
C ARG A 272 29.18 -4.47 2.02
N ALA A 273 28.52 -5.17 1.10
CA ALA A 273 27.16 -4.90 0.69
C ALA A 273 26.35 -6.19 0.48
N VAL A 274 25.11 -6.15 0.91
CA VAL A 274 24.17 -7.27 0.75
C VAL A 274 22.87 -6.78 0.14
N MET A 275 22.33 -7.58 -0.76
CA MET A 275 21.01 -7.40 -1.35
C MET A 275 20.02 -8.41 -0.75
N ASN A 276 18.80 -7.96 -0.44
CA ASN A 276 17.70 -8.81 0.02
C ASN A 276 16.54 -8.72 -0.97
N ASN A 277 16.15 -9.87 -1.55
CA ASN A 277 15.10 -9.96 -2.56
C ASN A 277 13.81 -10.56 -2.00
N SER A 278 12.68 -10.03 -2.42
CA SER A 278 11.36 -10.57 -2.09
C SER A 278 10.43 -10.45 -3.30
N PHE A 279 9.94 -11.60 -3.79
CA PHE A 279 9.05 -11.68 -4.95
C PHE A 279 7.73 -12.32 -4.51
N ALA A 280 6.59 -11.71 -4.87
CA ALA A 280 5.34 -12.00 -4.21
C ALA A 280 4.18 -12.25 -5.18
N PHE A 281 3.14 -12.91 -4.68
CA PHE A 281 1.85 -12.95 -5.36
C PHE A 281 1.36 -11.54 -5.70
N GLY A 282 0.58 -11.40 -6.77
CA GLY A 282 0.25 -10.11 -7.37
C GLY A 282 1.29 -9.64 -8.38
N GLY A 283 2.38 -10.40 -8.58
CA GLY A 283 3.52 -10.01 -9.42
C GLY A 283 4.31 -8.83 -8.82
N ASN A 284 4.39 -8.74 -7.51
CA ASN A 284 5.10 -7.67 -6.80
C ASN A 284 6.53 -8.11 -6.49
N ASN A 285 7.50 -7.33 -6.92
CA ASN A 285 8.91 -7.59 -6.71
C ASN A 285 9.54 -6.45 -5.91
N ALA A 286 10.37 -6.80 -4.93
CA ALA A 286 11.13 -5.84 -4.14
C ALA A 286 12.56 -6.32 -3.93
N SER A 287 13.51 -5.41 -4.03
CA SER A 287 14.92 -5.61 -3.72
C SER A 287 15.43 -4.43 -2.90
N ILE A 288 16.26 -4.69 -1.88
CA ILE A 288 16.83 -3.66 -1.02
C ILE A 288 18.31 -3.95 -0.78
N ILE A 289 19.14 -2.91 -0.74
CA ILE A 289 20.58 -3.02 -0.55
C ILE A 289 20.99 -2.37 0.75
N PHE A 290 21.77 -3.11 1.55
CA PHE A 290 22.42 -2.66 2.77
C PHE A 290 23.91 -2.60 2.59
N ARG A 291 24.59 -1.59 3.18
CA ARG A 291 26.04 -1.42 3.19
C ARG A 291 26.58 -1.39 4.61
N LYS A 292 27.70 -2.12 4.85
CA LYS A 292 28.30 -2.34 6.18
C LYS A 292 28.73 -1.05 6.87
N GLN A 293 29.32 -0.14 6.12
CA GLN A 293 29.78 1.15 6.65
C GLN A 293 29.07 2.29 5.95
N PRO A 294 28.57 3.28 6.71
CA PRO A 294 28.04 4.49 6.09
C PRO A 294 29.14 5.15 5.25
N GLY A 295 28.82 5.45 4.00
CA GLY A 295 29.70 6.21 3.12
C GLY A 295 29.47 7.71 3.31
N GLU A 296 30.31 8.52 2.63
CA GLU A 296 29.94 9.92 2.43
C GLU A 296 28.58 9.98 1.74
N ALA A 297 27.68 10.79 2.28
CA ALA A 297 26.32 10.91 1.78
C ALA A 297 26.32 11.45 0.34
N LYS A 298 26.45 10.56 -0.63
CA LYS A 298 26.04 10.83 -2.00
C LYS A 298 24.55 10.54 -2.05
N SER A 299 23.74 11.56 -1.82
CA SER A 299 22.30 11.46 -2.12
C SER A 299 22.18 11.13 -3.61
N ALA A 300 21.98 9.84 -3.92
CA ALA A 300 21.67 9.41 -5.28
C ALA A 300 20.24 9.78 -5.67
N VAL A 301 19.44 10.24 -4.69
CA VAL A 301 18.08 10.72 -4.91
C VAL A 301 18.17 12.19 -5.31
N SER A 302 18.19 12.45 -6.60
CA SER A 302 17.87 13.78 -7.11
C SER A 302 16.36 13.98 -6.89
N HIS A 303 15.99 14.80 -5.91
CA HIS A 303 14.61 15.28 -5.89
C HIS A 303 14.29 15.88 -7.25
N VAL A 304 13.38 15.26 -7.99
CA VAL A 304 12.88 15.84 -9.21
C VAL A 304 12.11 17.09 -8.80
N GLY A 305 12.76 18.25 -8.93
CA GLY A 305 12.11 19.55 -8.72
C GLY A 305 11.02 19.68 -9.76
N GLY A 306 9.77 19.84 -9.34
CA GLY A 306 8.64 20.06 -10.22
C GLY A 306 7.32 19.86 -9.50
N SER A 307 6.30 20.57 -9.96
CA SER A 307 4.94 20.39 -9.45
C SER A 307 4.40 19.01 -9.82
N ILE A 308 3.65 18.42 -8.90
CA ILE A 308 2.88 17.19 -9.14
C ILE A 308 1.45 17.60 -9.46
N VAL A 309 0.91 17.06 -10.53
CA VAL A 309 -0.41 17.40 -11.03
C VAL A 309 -1.34 16.19 -11.08
N VAL A 310 -2.63 16.43 -10.89
CA VAL A 310 -3.70 15.46 -11.13
C VAL A 310 -4.13 15.59 -12.58
N THR A 311 -3.98 14.52 -13.36
CA THR A 311 -4.32 14.54 -14.80
C THR A 311 -5.45 13.60 -15.17
N GLY A 312 -5.81 12.65 -14.31
CA GLY A 312 -6.91 11.73 -14.59
C GLY A 312 -7.63 11.27 -13.32
N LEU A 313 -8.93 11.08 -13.44
CA LEU A 313 -9.84 10.68 -12.38
C LEU A 313 -10.68 9.48 -12.84
N GLY A 314 -10.58 8.39 -12.10
CA GLY A 314 -11.43 7.21 -12.27
C GLY A 314 -12.32 7.03 -11.05
N MET A 315 -13.62 6.96 -11.26
CA MET A 315 -14.59 7.03 -10.17
C MET A 315 -15.63 5.92 -10.31
N VAL A 316 -15.68 5.03 -9.32
CA VAL A 316 -16.74 4.05 -9.15
C VAL A 316 -17.39 4.32 -7.79
N THR A 317 -18.61 4.82 -7.80
CA THR A 317 -19.32 5.28 -6.60
C THR A 317 -20.77 4.77 -6.60
N PRO A 318 -21.47 4.80 -5.47
CA PRO A 318 -22.91 4.51 -5.44
C PRO A 318 -23.76 5.40 -6.34
N LEU A 319 -23.25 6.58 -6.72
CA LEU A 319 -23.92 7.51 -7.62
C LEU A 319 -23.71 7.18 -9.10
N GLY A 320 -22.89 6.17 -9.40
CA GLY A 320 -22.59 5.69 -10.74
C GLY A 320 -21.09 5.63 -11.05
N ASN A 321 -20.77 5.06 -12.21
CA ASN A 321 -19.41 4.88 -12.68
C ASN A 321 -18.98 6.06 -13.59
N GLY A 322 -17.78 6.57 -13.36
CA GLY A 322 -17.18 7.68 -14.07
C GLY A 322 -17.57 9.04 -13.50
N LYS A 323 -16.68 10.02 -13.72
CA LYS A 323 -16.83 11.40 -13.21
C LYS A 323 -18.10 12.09 -13.69
N GLU A 324 -18.57 11.78 -14.92
CA GLU A 324 -19.75 12.42 -15.50
C GLU A 324 -21.02 12.09 -14.71
N ASN A 325 -21.18 10.82 -14.28
CA ASN A 325 -22.30 10.38 -13.47
C ASN A 325 -22.23 11.01 -12.07
N TYR A 326 -21.04 11.10 -11.49
CA TYR A 326 -20.82 11.75 -10.21
C TYR A 326 -21.17 13.24 -10.27
N LEU A 327 -20.69 13.98 -11.29
CA LEU A 327 -21.01 15.39 -11.50
C LEU A 327 -22.49 15.62 -11.78
N ALA A 328 -23.15 14.73 -12.54
CA ALA A 328 -24.60 14.80 -12.75
C ALA A 328 -25.36 14.66 -11.44
N ALA A 329 -24.96 13.68 -10.61
CA ALA A 329 -25.56 13.49 -9.29
C ALA A 329 -25.36 14.70 -8.37
N CYS A 330 -24.18 15.31 -8.39
CA CYS A 330 -23.93 16.54 -7.63
C CYS A 330 -24.86 17.69 -8.06
N ARG A 331 -25.03 17.89 -9.39
CA ARG A 331 -25.93 18.94 -9.95
C ARG A 331 -27.39 18.69 -9.62
N GLU A 332 -27.83 17.44 -9.62
CA GLU A 332 -29.21 17.03 -9.32
C GLU A 332 -29.46 16.90 -7.80
N ASN A 333 -28.47 17.19 -6.99
CA ASN A 333 -28.50 17.01 -5.53
C ASN A 333 -28.92 15.59 -5.10
N ARG A 334 -28.50 14.58 -5.91
CA ARG A 334 -28.76 13.17 -5.59
C ARG A 334 -27.85 12.69 -4.47
N THR A 335 -28.43 11.93 -3.57
CA THR A 335 -27.72 11.14 -2.55
C THR A 335 -27.89 9.67 -2.85
N SER A 336 -26.97 8.84 -2.39
CA SER A 336 -27.18 7.40 -2.40
C SER A 336 -28.25 7.01 -1.38
N ASP A 337 -29.02 5.98 -1.70
CA ASP A 337 -29.89 5.34 -0.71
C ASP A 337 -29.05 4.75 0.43
N SER A 338 -29.67 4.57 1.59
CA SER A 338 -29.04 3.93 2.74
C SER A 338 -28.44 2.57 2.36
N VAL A 339 -27.22 2.27 2.73
CA VAL A 339 -26.47 1.04 2.38
C VAL A 339 -26.32 0.84 0.88
N SER A 340 -25.40 1.58 0.29
CA SER A 340 -25.20 1.58 -1.16
C SER A 340 -24.09 0.64 -1.57
N SER A 341 -24.47 -0.52 -2.10
CA SER A 341 -23.56 -1.35 -2.89
C SER A 341 -23.52 -0.82 -4.32
N VAL A 342 -22.31 -0.62 -4.84
CA VAL A 342 -22.11 -0.38 -6.26
C VAL A 342 -22.46 -1.68 -6.98
N GLY A 343 -23.39 -1.65 -7.92
CA GLY A 343 -23.68 -2.78 -8.80
C GLY A 343 -22.42 -3.19 -9.59
N ALA A 344 -22.53 -4.24 -10.40
CA ALA A 344 -21.39 -4.68 -11.23
C ALA A 344 -20.85 -3.50 -12.03
N PRO A 345 -19.56 -3.09 -11.83
CA PRO A 345 -18.99 -1.97 -12.58
C PRO A 345 -18.97 -2.26 -14.08
N ASP A 346 -19.05 -1.20 -14.89
CA ASP A 346 -19.05 -1.31 -16.34
C ASP A 346 -17.65 -1.65 -16.89
N TYR A 347 -17.34 -2.94 -16.87
CA TYR A 347 -16.06 -3.48 -17.33
C TYR A 347 -15.89 -3.40 -18.87
N GLU A 348 -17.00 -3.42 -19.63
CA GLU A 348 -16.96 -3.39 -21.10
C GLU A 348 -16.45 -2.04 -21.59
N LYS A 349 -16.86 -0.95 -20.94
CA LYS A 349 -16.37 0.40 -21.20
C LYS A 349 -14.85 0.53 -21.03
N GLN A 350 -14.25 -0.36 -20.23
CA GLN A 350 -12.81 -0.43 -19.98
C GLN A 350 -12.09 -1.43 -20.91
N ASN A 351 -12.77 -2.02 -21.87
CA ASN A 351 -12.24 -3.09 -22.73
C ASN A 351 -11.75 -4.34 -21.98
N LEU A 352 -12.25 -4.56 -20.77
CA LEU A 352 -11.90 -5.74 -19.98
C LEU A 352 -12.66 -6.95 -20.50
N LYS A 353 -11.93 -8.05 -20.77
CA LYS A 353 -12.56 -9.29 -21.24
C LYS A 353 -13.37 -9.93 -20.10
N MET A 354 -14.60 -10.36 -20.36
CA MET A 354 -15.46 -11.04 -19.39
C MET A 354 -14.76 -12.23 -18.71
N ALA A 355 -13.97 -13.01 -19.45
CA ALA A 355 -13.23 -14.16 -18.90
C ALA A 355 -12.17 -13.76 -17.86
N PHE A 356 -11.60 -12.57 -17.97
CA PHE A 356 -10.69 -12.00 -16.98
C PHE A 356 -11.50 -11.44 -15.80
N TYR A 357 -12.50 -10.60 -16.08
CA TYR A 357 -13.31 -9.91 -15.08
C TYR A 357 -14.00 -10.84 -14.08
N ARG A 358 -14.48 -11.99 -14.53
CA ARG A 358 -15.11 -13.02 -13.67
C ARG A 358 -14.18 -13.70 -12.67
N LYS A 359 -12.87 -13.55 -12.81
CA LYS A 359 -11.88 -14.10 -11.86
C LYS A 359 -11.65 -13.18 -10.67
N LEU A 360 -12.02 -11.91 -10.81
CA LEU A 360 -11.82 -10.88 -9.82
C LEU A 360 -12.93 -10.98 -8.75
N ASP A 361 -12.54 -10.78 -7.49
CA ASP A 361 -13.48 -10.46 -6.42
C ASP A 361 -14.04 -9.04 -6.62
N HIS A 362 -15.05 -8.68 -5.84
CA HIS A 362 -15.74 -7.40 -6.00
C HIS A 362 -14.80 -6.21 -5.81
N LEU A 363 -13.95 -6.22 -4.76
CA LEU A 363 -12.95 -5.18 -4.53
C LEU A 363 -12.05 -4.99 -5.76
N SER A 364 -11.53 -6.09 -6.31
CA SER A 364 -10.66 -6.07 -7.50
C SER A 364 -11.40 -5.60 -8.76
N GLN A 365 -12.70 -5.88 -8.88
CA GLN A 365 -13.54 -5.37 -9.98
C GLN A 365 -13.69 -3.85 -9.91
N LEU A 366 -14.01 -3.30 -8.72
CA LEU A 366 -14.08 -1.86 -8.49
C LEU A 366 -12.76 -1.18 -8.85
N GLN A 367 -11.65 -1.74 -8.35
CA GLN A 367 -10.30 -1.22 -8.57
C GLN A 367 -9.88 -1.25 -10.05
N ALA A 368 -10.11 -2.36 -10.74
CA ALA A 368 -9.74 -2.49 -12.15
C ALA A 368 -10.48 -1.45 -13.02
N VAL A 369 -11.79 -1.25 -12.76
CA VAL A 369 -12.60 -0.29 -13.51
C VAL A 369 -12.16 1.14 -13.22
N SER A 370 -11.98 1.53 -11.95
CA SER A 370 -11.57 2.90 -11.60
C SER A 370 -10.15 3.22 -12.08
N GLY A 371 -9.21 2.28 -11.96
CA GLY A 371 -7.83 2.48 -12.41
C GLY A 371 -7.74 2.68 -13.92
N MET A 372 -8.43 1.83 -14.69
CA MET A 372 -8.52 1.97 -16.15
C MET A 372 -9.25 3.26 -16.58
N ASP A 373 -10.25 3.68 -15.79
CA ASP A 373 -10.98 4.93 -16.02
C ASP A 373 -10.06 6.15 -15.81
N ALA A 374 -9.22 6.15 -14.77
CA ALA A 374 -8.27 7.22 -14.51
C ALA A 374 -7.23 7.38 -15.65
N LEU A 375 -6.70 6.27 -16.16
CA LEU A 375 -5.80 6.27 -17.32
C LEU A 375 -6.48 6.87 -18.56
N ARG A 376 -7.71 6.44 -18.83
CA ARG A 376 -8.49 6.91 -19.98
C ARG A 376 -8.84 8.40 -19.84
N ASP A 377 -9.31 8.82 -18.67
CA ASP A 377 -9.66 10.23 -18.40
C ASP A 377 -8.45 11.14 -18.55
N GLY A 378 -7.28 10.69 -18.04
CA GLY A 378 -6.02 11.39 -18.22
C GLY A 378 -5.41 11.28 -19.63
N GLY A 379 -5.99 10.50 -20.54
CA GLY A 379 -5.39 10.24 -21.85
C GLY A 379 -4.01 9.59 -21.76
N TYR A 380 -3.74 8.82 -20.71
CA TYR A 380 -2.44 8.21 -20.48
C TYR A 380 -2.39 6.79 -21.06
N ALA A 381 -1.64 6.62 -22.14
CA ALA A 381 -1.42 5.31 -22.75
C ALA A 381 -0.24 4.59 -22.08
N VAL A 382 -0.48 3.42 -21.55
CA VAL A 382 0.60 2.53 -21.07
C VAL A 382 1.17 1.78 -22.27
N THR A 383 2.48 1.91 -22.51
CA THR A 383 3.22 1.29 -23.61
C THR A 383 4.37 0.44 -23.05
N GLU A 384 5.01 -0.39 -23.87
CA GLU A 384 6.19 -1.14 -23.45
C GLU A 384 7.33 -0.23 -22.96
N GLU A 385 7.44 0.98 -23.52
CA GLU A 385 8.50 1.94 -23.19
C GLU A 385 8.29 2.61 -21.84
N ASN A 386 7.03 2.91 -21.47
CA ASN A 386 6.71 3.65 -20.25
C ASN A 386 6.14 2.77 -19.12
N ALA A 387 5.79 1.50 -19.39
CA ALA A 387 5.15 0.61 -18.41
C ALA A 387 5.93 0.47 -17.10
N GLY A 388 7.26 0.55 -17.15
CA GLY A 388 8.15 0.51 -15.99
C GLY A 388 8.41 1.88 -15.35
N ARG A 389 7.75 2.95 -15.82
CA ARG A 389 7.86 4.33 -15.32
C ARG A 389 6.52 4.89 -14.83
N ILE A 390 5.50 4.04 -14.80
CA ILE A 390 4.23 4.32 -14.15
C ILE A 390 3.97 3.26 -13.10
N GLY A 391 3.61 3.71 -11.90
CA GLY A 391 3.32 2.86 -10.74
C GLY A 391 1.92 3.05 -10.19
N MET A 392 1.64 2.39 -9.08
CA MET A 392 0.38 2.52 -8.36
C MET A 392 0.54 2.32 -6.85
N ILE A 393 -0.24 3.08 -6.08
CA ILE A 393 -0.44 2.87 -4.64
C ILE A 393 -1.91 2.63 -4.39
N ILE A 394 -2.24 1.46 -3.85
CA ILE A 394 -3.61 1.09 -3.52
C ILE A 394 -3.82 1.29 -2.01
N GLY A 395 -4.72 2.19 -1.65
CA GLY A 395 -5.17 2.40 -0.28
C GLY A 395 -6.49 1.67 -0.03
N THR A 396 -6.55 0.86 1.01
CA THR A 396 -7.77 0.15 1.40
C THR A 396 -7.86 0.06 2.92
N SER A 397 -9.06 0.04 3.47
CA SER A 397 -9.28 -0.12 4.92
C SER A 397 -9.24 -1.58 5.34
N GLU A 398 -10.12 -2.36 4.77
CA GLU A 398 -10.31 -3.77 5.09
C GLU A 398 -9.70 -4.70 4.04
N GLY A 399 -9.44 -4.21 2.83
CA GLY A 399 -8.85 -4.98 1.75
C GLY A 399 -9.61 -6.26 1.43
N ALA A 400 -8.89 -7.36 1.32
CA ALA A 400 -9.43 -8.68 1.01
C ALA A 400 -10.11 -9.38 2.21
N LEU A 401 -10.64 -8.64 3.20
CA LEU A 401 -11.25 -9.24 4.39
C LEU A 401 -12.49 -10.07 4.02
N GLY A 402 -13.34 -9.58 3.13
CA GLY A 402 -14.51 -10.30 2.64
C GLY A 402 -14.13 -11.67 2.04
N PRO A 403 -13.33 -11.71 0.95
CA PRO A 403 -12.84 -12.96 0.35
C PRO A 403 -12.13 -13.89 1.34
N SER A 404 -11.36 -13.34 2.30
CA SER A 404 -10.66 -14.12 3.32
C SER A 404 -11.62 -14.78 4.30
N CYS A 405 -12.67 -14.07 4.74
CA CYS A 405 -13.71 -14.62 5.59
C CYS A 405 -14.52 -15.72 4.87
N ASP A 406 -14.85 -15.52 3.60
CA ASP A 406 -15.52 -16.52 2.78
C ASP A 406 -14.67 -17.79 2.65
N PHE A 407 -13.36 -17.63 2.42
CA PHE A 407 -12.42 -18.74 2.33
C PHE A 407 -12.30 -19.46 3.69
N GLN A 408 -12.19 -18.72 4.80
CA GLN A 408 -12.17 -19.26 6.14
C GLN A 408 -13.45 -20.06 6.46
N SER A 409 -14.62 -19.56 6.07
CA SER A 409 -15.90 -20.26 6.23
C SER A 409 -15.91 -21.60 5.47
N MET A 410 -15.38 -21.63 4.24
CA MET A 410 -15.27 -22.86 3.45
C MET A 410 -14.41 -23.92 4.14
N ILE A 411 -13.22 -23.54 4.62
CA ILE A 411 -12.31 -24.48 5.28
C ILE A 411 -12.82 -24.88 6.67
N SER A 412 -13.53 -24.02 7.38
CA SER A 412 -14.19 -24.38 8.65
C SER A 412 -15.28 -25.45 8.47
N GLN A 413 -15.95 -25.47 7.32
CA GLN A 413 -17.00 -26.47 7.00
C GLN A 413 -16.45 -27.78 6.42
N LYS A 414 -15.38 -27.71 5.63
CA LYS A 414 -14.90 -28.84 4.80
C LYS A 414 -13.50 -29.33 5.20
N GLY A 415 -12.88 -28.73 6.22
CA GLY A 415 -11.48 -28.95 6.56
C GLY A 415 -10.51 -28.28 5.58
N ASN A 416 -9.21 -28.36 5.86
CA ASN A 416 -8.17 -27.70 5.07
C ASN A 416 -8.16 -28.10 3.59
N ALA A 417 -8.54 -29.34 3.25
CA ALA A 417 -8.68 -29.81 1.87
C ALA A 417 -9.86 -29.16 1.12
N GLY A 418 -10.75 -28.45 1.81
CA GLY A 418 -11.86 -27.71 1.21
C GLY A 418 -11.46 -26.37 0.60
N GLY A 419 -10.17 -25.99 0.66
CA GLY A 419 -9.65 -24.78 0.02
C GLY A 419 -9.86 -24.77 -1.50
N SER A 420 -9.90 -23.57 -2.09
CA SER A 420 -10.13 -23.38 -3.52
C SER A 420 -8.99 -22.59 -4.15
N ALA A 421 -8.26 -23.22 -5.08
CA ALA A 421 -7.20 -22.58 -5.87
C ALA A 421 -7.71 -21.36 -6.67
N PHE A 422 -8.99 -21.33 -7.02
CA PHE A 422 -9.61 -20.21 -7.72
C PHE A 422 -9.88 -19.01 -6.80
N LYS A 423 -10.27 -19.25 -5.54
CA LYS A 423 -10.61 -18.19 -4.58
C LYS A 423 -9.39 -17.69 -3.80
N PHE A 424 -8.40 -18.54 -3.54
CA PHE A 424 -7.25 -18.19 -2.70
C PHE A 424 -6.49 -16.94 -3.17
N PRO A 425 -6.22 -16.72 -4.47
CA PRO A 425 -5.54 -15.50 -4.91
C PRO A 425 -6.22 -14.20 -4.48
N ASN A 426 -7.54 -14.21 -4.33
CA ASN A 426 -8.32 -13.04 -3.92
C ASN A 426 -8.31 -12.79 -2.39
N THR A 427 -7.73 -13.70 -1.60
CA THR A 427 -7.56 -13.49 -0.15
C THR A 427 -6.33 -12.63 0.20
N VAL A 428 -5.49 -12.31 -0.80
CA VAL A 428 -4.28 -11.50 -0.61
C VAL A 428 -4.63 -10.02 -0.79
N TYR A 429 -4.23 -9.18 0.15
CA TYR A 429 -4.62 -7.76 0.16
C TYR A 429 -4.15 -6.97 -1.08
N ASN A 430 -3.06 -7.37 -1.71
CA ASN A 430 -2.55 -6.75 -2.94
C ASN A 430 -3.12 -7.35 -4.24
N ALA A 431 -4.14 -8.23 -4.15
CA ALA A 431 -4.75 -8.82 -5.34
C ALA A 431 -5.34 -7.75 -6.28
N ALA A 432 -6.04 -6.75 -5.72
CA ALA A 432 -6.62 -5.66 -6.50
C ALA A 432 -5.58 -4.89 -7.31
N GLY A 433 -4.43 -4.54 -6.69
CA GLY A 433 -3.30 -3.92 -7.39
C GLY A 433 -2.66 -4.84 -8.43
N GLY A 434 -2.52 -6.13 -8.12
CA GLY A 434 -2.03 -7.14 -9.07
C GLY A 434 -2.93 -7.28 -10.30
N TYR A 435 -4.24 -7.33 -10.13
CA TYR A 435 -5.18 -7.38 -11.25
C TYR A 435 -5.18 -6.09 -12.08
N LEU A 436 -5.13 -4.91 -11.43
CA LEU A 436 -4.99 -3.65 -12.17
C LEU A 436 -3.68 -3.62 -12.97
N SER A 437 -2.54 -4.07 -12.40
CA SER A 437 -1.28 -4.21 -13.12
C SER A 437 -1.43 -5.10 -14.36
N ILE A 438 -2.07 -6.26 -14.23
CA ILE A 438 -2.28 -7.21 -15.35
C ILE A 438 -3.15 -6.59 -16.46
N CYS A 439 -4.24 -5.91 -16.13
CA CYS A 439 -5.15 -5.38 -17.16
C CYS A 439 -4.66 -4.07 -17.78
N SER A 440 -3.88 -3.26 -17.06
CA SER A 440 -3.33 -1.99 -17.57
C SER A 440 -1.97 -2.13 -18.23
N GLY A 441 -1.22 -3.20 -17.89
CA GLY A 441 0.17 -3.38 -18.33
C GLY A 441 1.19 -2.59 -17.51
N ILE A 442 0.80 -1.96 -16.40
CA ILE A 442 1.69 -1.19 -15.52
C ILE A 442 2.69 -2.13 -14.83
N LYS A 443 4.00 -1.83 -14.96
CA LYS A 443 5.11 -2.64 -14.44
C LYS A 443 5.99 -1.91 -13.42
N GLY A 444 5.74 -0.63 -13.17
CA GLY A 444 6.47 0.16 -12.18
C GLY A 444 6.07 -0.17 -10.74
N TYR A 445 6.25 0.79 -9.87
CA TYR A 445 6.00 0.70 -8.44
C TYR A 445 4.57 0.22 -8.13
N ASN A 446 4.40 -0.86 -7.36
CA ASN A 446 3.09 -1.40 -7.02
C ASN A 446 3.04 -1.76 -5.54
N VAL A 447 2.34 -0.94 -4.75
CA VAL A 447 2.23 -1.11 -3.30
C VAL A 447 0.80 -0.97 -2.83
N THR A 448 0.39 -1.83 -1.92
CA THR A 448 -0.89 -1.74 -1.20
C THR A 448 -0.63 -1.31 0.24
N VAL A 449 -1.31 -0.26 0.69
CA VAL A 449 -1.27 0.23 2.07
C VAL A 449 -2.63 0.11 2.72
N THR A 450 -2.62 -0.24 4.01
CA THR A 450 -3.85 -0.35 4.80
C THR A 450 -3.67 0.22 6.19
N ASN A 451 -4.47 1.22 6.51
CA ASN A 451 -4.55 1.83 7.85
C ASN A 451 -5.90 2.51 8.03
N GLY A 452 -6.98 1.77 7.81
CA GLY A 452 -8.35 2.28 7.90
C GLY A 452 -8.70 3.29 6.80
N PRO A 453 -9.77 4.08 6.99
CA PRO A 453 -10.29 5.02 5.98
C PRO A 453 -9.26 6.00 5.41
N GLN A 454 -8.29 6.46 6.19
CA GLN A 454 -7.25 7.38 5.72
C GLN A 454 -6.33 6.79 4.64
N SER A 455 -6.36 5.46 4.40
CA SER A 455 -5.50 4.80 3.42
C SER A 455 -5.67 5.37 2.00
N GLY A 456 -6.88 5.83 1.65
CA GLY A 456 -7.11 6.48 0.37
C GLY A 456 -6.37 7.81 0.21
N LEU A 457 -6.24 8.60 1.28
CA LEU A 457 -5.45 9.83 1.25
C LEU A 457 -3.95 9.54 1.41
N GLN A 458 -3.61 8.51 2.18
CA GLN A 458 -2.23 8.04 2.32
C GLN A 458 -1.66 7.50 1.00
N SER A 459 -2.49 6.90 0.13
CA SER A 459 -2.04 6.47 -1.20
C SER A 459 -1.59 7.65 -2.06
N VAL A 460 -2.28 8.79 -1.98
CA VAL A 460 -1.90 10.05 -2.65
C VAL A 460 -0.56 10.57 -2.10
N ALA A 461 -0.42 10.64 -0.78
CA ALA A 461 0.80 11.09 -0.13
C ALA A 461 2.01 10.22 -0.50
N TYR A 462 1.84 8.90 -0.52
CA TYR A 462 2.91 7.96 -0.89
C TYR A 462 3.24 8.07 -2.38
N ALA A 463 2.25 8.16 -3.27
CA ALA A 463 2.47 8.36 -4.69
C ALA A 463 3.24 9.66 -4.98
N MET A 464 2.92 10.76 -4.28
CA MET A 464 3.70 12.00 -4.35
C MET A 464 5.17 11.77 -3.97
N GLN A 465 5.43 11.00 -2.91
CA GLN A 465 6.79 10.71 -2.47
C GLN A 465 7.58 9.92 -3.52
N VAL A 466 6.94 8.91 -4.15
CA VAL A 466 7.56 8.12 -5.23
C VAL A 466 7.93 9.00 -6.42
N ILE A 467 7.04 9.90 -6.83
CA ILE A 467 7.29 10.85 -7.92
C ILE A 467 8.39 11.85 -7.53
N ARG A 468 8.36 12.42 -6.32
CA ARG A 468 9.39 13.35 -5.82
C ARG A 468 10.78 12.72 -5.77
N ASN A 469 10.87 11.43 -5.50
CA ASN A 469 12.12 10.67 -5.51
C ASN A 469 12.62 10.39 -6.96
N GLY A 470 11.81 10.69 -7.99
CA GLY A 470 12.15 10.43 -9.39
C GLY A 470 12.13 8.95 -9.77
N TRP A 471 11.47 8.13 -8.97
CA TRP A 471 11.40 6.69 -9.25
C TRP A 471 10.40 6.37 -10.33
N GLU A 472 9.27 7.10 -10.37
CA GLU A 472 8.26 7.01 -11.39
C GLU A 472 7.94 8.39 -11.97
N ASP A 473 7.49 8.44 -13.22
CA ASP A 473 7.03 9.66 -13.90
C ASP A 473 5.54 9.91 -13.66
N ALA A 474 4.80 8.83 -13.42
CA ALA A 474 3.38 8.85 -13.12
C ALA A 474 2.99 7.79 -12.09
N MET A 475 1.94 8.05 -11.31
CA MET A 475 1.40 7.14 -10.31
C MET A 475 -0.12 7.16 -10.31
N ILE A 476 -0.74 5.98 -10.19
CA ILE A 476 -2.15 5.86 -9.83
C ILE A 476 -2.25 5.73 -8.32
N ALA A 477 -2.79 6.73 -7.64
CA ALA A 477 -3.14 6.66 -6.23
C ALA A 477 -4.63 6.29 -6.09
N THR A 478 -4.93 5.29 -5.27
CA THR A 478 -6.31 4.79 -5.17
C THR A 478 -6.78 4.67 -3.74
N GLY A 479 -8.06 4.99 -3.51
CA GLY A 479 -8.82 4.53 -2.35
C GLY A 479 -9.91 3.57 -2.81
N THR A 480 -9.91 2.34 -2.28
CA THR A 480 -10.90 1.32 -2.66
C THR A 480 -11.31 0.47 -1.47
N ASP A 481 -12.61 0.29 -1.29
CA ASP A 481 -13.20 -0.63 -0.31
C ASP A 481 -14.52 -1.21 -0.81
N GLU A 482 -14.77 -2.47 -0.45
CA GLU A 482 -16.05 -3.13 -0.70
C GLU A 482 -16.90 -3.19 0.57
N ASN A 483 -18.20 -3.18 0.41
CA ASN A 483 -19.16 -3.42 1.49
C ASN A 483 -19.77 -4.82 1.32
N SER A 484 -19.18 -5.82 1.98
CA SER A 484 -19.73 -7.17 2.04
C SER A 484 -20.63 -7.33 3.26
N GLU A 485 -21.52 -8.34 3.21
CA GLU A 485 -22.37 -8.69 4.37
C GLU A 485 -21.54 -8.96 5.65
N ILE A 486 -20.33 -9.48 5.49
CA ILE A 486 -19.41 -9.75 6.60
C ILE A 486 -18.93 -8.42 7.19
N ILE A 487 -18.45 -7.49 6.35
CA ILE A 487 -17.98 -6.18 6.77
C ILE A 487 -19.14 -5.38 7.39
N ALA A 488 -20.29 -5.33 6.73
CA ALA A 488 -21.48 -4.67 7.27
C ALA A 488 -21.91 -5.27 8.62
N GLY A 489 -21.85 -6.60 8.76
CA GLY A 489 -22.11 -7.31 10.00
C GLY A 489 -21.14 -6.94 11.12
N LEU A 490 -19.84 -6.79 10.83
CA LEU A 490 -18.84 -6.35 11.81
C LEU A 490 -19.15 -4.94 12.33
N TYR A 491 -19.47 -3.99 11.44
CA TYR A 491 -19.80 -2.62 11.82
C TYR A 491 -21.13 -2.54 12.59
N ARG A 492 -22.15 -3.33 12.18
CA ARG A 492 -23.42 -3.45 12.94
C ARG A 492 -23.20 -3.97 14.35
N ASN A 493 -22.36 -4.99 14.52
CA ASN A 493 -22.04 -5.55 15.84
C ASN A 493 -21.30 -4.56 16.76
N LEU A 494 -20.59 -3.59 16.18
CA LEU A 494 -19.95 -2.49 16.91
C LEU A 494 -20.90 -1.31 17.14
N VAL A 495 -22.17 -1.40 16.71
CA VAL A 495 -23.21 -0.34 16.79
C VAL A 495 -22.76 0.96 16.11
N LEU A 496 -22.02 0.83 14.99
CA LEU A 496 -21.46 1.97 14.26
C LEU A 496 -22.24 2.32 12.99
N THR A 497 -23.16 1.45 12.54
CA THR A 497 -23.91 1.66 11.29
C THR A 497 -25.40 1.53 11.49
N THR A 498 -26.13 2.30 10.69
CA THR A 498 -27.58 2.19 10.48
C THR A 498 -27.88 2.13 9.00
N ASP A 499 -29.16 1.89 8.67
CA ASP A 499 -29.67 1.98 7.31
C ASP A 499 -30.01 3.44 6.91
N GLU A 500 -29.67 4.43 7.72
CA GLU A 500 -29.92 5.85 7.45
C GLU A 500 -28.74 6.48 6.68
N SER A 501 -29.05 7.52 5.91
CA SER A 501 -28.03 8.33 5.20
C SER A 501 -27.02 8.94 6.17
N VAL A 502 -25.84 9.28 5.67
CA VAL A 502 -24.82 10.02 6.45
C VAL A 502 -25.27 11.46 6.63
N HIS A 503 -25.26 11.93 7.86
CA HIS A 503 -25.62 13.31 8.22
C HIS A 503 -24.48 13.96 9.02
N PRO A 504 -23.46 14.52 8.35
CA PRO A 504 -22.35 15.18 9.01
C PRO A 504 -22.79 16.29 9.95
N TYR A 505 -22.16 16.38 11.11
CA TYR A 505 -22.37 17.42 12.14
C TYR A 505 -23.77 17.46 12.79
N GLU A 506 -24.66 16.52 12.49
CA GLU A 506 -25.98 16.44 13.13
C GLU A 506 -25.98 15.60 14.43
N GLY A 507 -24.87 14.94 14.74
CA GLY A 507 -24.67 14.20 16.00
C GLY A 507 -25.57 12.98 16.16
N ARG A 508 -25.91 12.30 15.06
CA ARG A 508 -26.76 11.09 15.06
C ARG A 508 -26.06 9.84 15.53
N ASP A 509 -24.72 9.87 15.63
CA ASP A 509 -23.81 8.78 16.04
C ASP A 509 -23.89 7.51 15.16
N THR A 510 -24.34 7.66 13.91
CA THR A 510 -24.53 6.57 12.96
C THR A 510 -24.19 7.01 11.54
N PHE A 511 -23.75 6.05 10.72
CA PHE A 511 -23.49 6.25 9.30
C PHE A 511 -23.83 5.01 8.48
N SER A 512 -24.13 5.18 7.20
CA SER A 512 -24.30 4.07 6.26
C SER A 512 -22.97 3.74 5.58
N LEU A 513 -22.65 2.46 5.45
CA LEU A 513 -21.51 1.99 4.68
C LEU A 513 -21.80 2.00 3.19
N SER A 514 -20.77 2.24 2.39
CA SER A 514 -20.86 2.14 0.93
C SER A 514 -19.62 1.47 0.34
N ASP A 515 -19.77 0.97 -0.89
CA ASP A 515 -18.67 0.56 -1.76
C ASP A 515 -18.10 1.76 -2.50
N GLY A 516 -16.88 1.59 -3.00
CA GLY A 516 -16.34 2.52 -3.98
C GLY A 516 -14.88 2.26 -4.30
N SER A 517 -14.47 2.82 -5.43
CA SER A 517 -13.07 2.89 -5.83
C SER A 517 -12.82 4.19 -6.58
N ILE A 518 -11.87 4.95 -6.09
CA ILE A 518 -11.47 6.23 -6.68
C ILE A 518 -9.99 6.15 -7.01
N SER A 519 -9.64 6.28 -8.26
CA SER A 519 -8.27 6.30 -8.77
C SER A 519 -7.91 7.68 -9.29
N ILE A 520 -6.75 8.16 -8.90
CA ILE A 520 -6.23 9.49 -9.20
C ILE A 520 -4.89 9.31 -9.91
N LEU A 521 -4.80 9.75 -11.16
CA LEU A 521 -3.54 9.75 -11.90
C LEU A 521 -2.77 11.02 -11.54
N LEU A 522 -1.59 10.81 -10.95
CA LEU A 522 -0.62 11.84 -10.58
C LEU A 522 0.58 11.76 -11.52
N GLU A 523 1.09 12.90 -11.93
CA GLU A 523 2.28 13.00 -12.78
C GLU A 523 3.13 14.20 -12.39
N THR A 524 4.40 14.19 -12.81
CA THR A 524 5.16 15.46 -12.85
C THR A 524 4.52 16.40 -13.89
N GLU A 525 4.49 17.68 -13.62
CA GLU A 525 4.01 18.70 -14.57
C GLU A 525 4.78 18.61 -15.91
N LEU A 526 6.04 18.20 -15.87
CA LEU A 526 6.86 17.96 -17.06
C LEU A 526 6.30 16.81 -17.92
N SER A 527 5.96 15.68 -17.30
CA SER A 527 5.34 14.53 -17.99
C SER A 527 3.99 14.91 -18.60
N ALA A 528 3.14 15.57 -17.82
CA ALA A 528 1.83 16.03 -18.27
C ALA A 528 1.93 16.96 -19.48
N ASN A 529 2.83 17.96 -19.43
CA ASN A 529 3.07 18.91 -20.52
C ASN A 529 3.63 18.23 -21.78
N ALA A 530 4.55 17.27 -21.61
CA ALA A 530 5.17 16.56 -22.75
C ALA A 530 4.14 15.78 -23.59
N ARG A 531 3.05 15.32 -22.99
CA ARG A 531 1.96 14.62 -23.68
C ARG A 531 0.70 15.49 -23.93
N GLY A 532 0.76 16.78 -23.59
CA GLY A 532 -0.34 17.74 -23.80
C GLY A 532 -1.55 17.54 -22.90
N ALA A 533 -1.36 16.93 -21.72
CA ALA A 533 -2.42 16.74 -20.75
C ALA A 533 -2.88 18.09 -20.14
N GLN A 534 -4.15 18.15 -19.78
CA GLN A 534 -4.72 19.30 -19.07
C GLN A 534 -4.94 18.90 -17.59
N PRO A 535 -4.11 19.38 -16.65
CA PRO A 535 -4.26 19.03 -15.25
C PRO A 535 -5.56 19.58 -14.64
N TYR A 536 -6.14 18.83 -13.73
CA TYR A 536 -7.24 19.30 -12.87
C TYR A 536 -6.75 20.31 -11.84
N CYS A 537 -5.65 19.98 -11.17
CA CYS A 537 -5.01 20.79 -10.13
C CYS A 537 -3.59 20.30 -9.86
N ARG A 538 -2.85 21.03 -9.04
CA ARG A 538 -1.59 20.58 -8.41
C ARG A 538 -1.87 19.93 -7.08
N VAL A 539 -0.99 19.02 -6.68
CA VAL A 539 -0.91 18.50 -5.31
C VAL A 539 0.39 19.02 -4.71
N THR A 540 0.28 19.98 -3.80
CA THR A 540 1.44 20.79 -3.36
C THR A 540 2.09 20.27 -2.09
N GLY A 541 1.33 19.64 -1.19
CA GLY A 541 1.88 19.11 0.05
C GLY A 541 1.00 18.09 0.74
N TYR A 542 1.62 17.33 1.64
CA TYR A 542 0.92 16.37 2.48
C TYR A 542 1.51 16.32 3.89
N GLY A 543 0.68 15.89 4.84
CA GLY A 543 1.09 15.64 6.21
C GLY A 543 0.42 14.39 6.76
N MET A 544 1.16 13.64 7.55
CA MET A 544 0.67 12.45 8.24
C MET A 544 1.08 12.50 9.70
N ALA A 545 0.17 12.11 10.59
CA ALA A 545 0.42 12.06 12.02
C ALA A 545 -0.36 10.91 12.67
N HIS A 546 0.12 10.51 13.84
CA HIS A 546 -0.54 9.50 14.65
C HIS A 546 -0.68 9.98 16.10
N ARG A 547 -1.81 9.71 16.69
CA ARG A 547 -2.04 9.87 18.12
C ARG A 547 -2.62 8.57 18.66
N SER A 548 -1.78 7.81 19.33
CA SER A 548 -2.16 6.47 19.80
C SER A 548 -3.40 6.49 20.68
N VAL A 549 -4.44 5.85 20.20
CA VAL A 549 -5.66 5.50 20.96
C VAL A 549 -5.88 3.99 20.84
N PRO A 550 -6.65 3.35 21.72
CA PRO A 550 -6.95 1.93 21.57
C PRO A 550 -7.54 1.65 20.18
N PHE A 551 -7.04 0.62 19.51
CA PHE A 551 -7.57 0.22 18.20
C PHE A 551 -9.07 -0.10 18.31
N GLY A 552 -9.85 0.38 17.35
CA GLY A 552 -11.32 0.30 17.40
C GLY A 552 -12.00 1.46 18.14
N THR A 553 -11.25 2.41 18.69
CA THR A 553 -11.82 3.68 19.19
C THR A 553 -12.29 4.50 17.99
N VAL A 554 -13.55 4.92 18.01
CA VAL A 554 -14.21 5.60 16.87
C VAL A 554 -13.63 7.00 16.64
N ALA A 555 -13.32 7.72 17.71
CA ALA A 555 -12.68 9.04 17.64
C ALA A 555 -11.26 8.97 18.22
N GLY A 556 -10.38 9.76 17.68
CA GLY A 556 -8.99 9.86 18.13
C GLY A 556 -8.74 11.11 18.96
N SER A 557 -8.05 12.09 18.38
CA SER A 557 -7.67 13.33 19.06
C SER A 557 -7.52 14.49 18.06
N ALA A 558 -8.12 15.62 18.38
CA ALA A 558 -7.94 16.86 17.62
C ALA A 558 -6.45 17.24 17.44
N ASP A 559 -5.56 16.86 18.38
CA ASP A 559 -4.12 17.09 18.26
C ASP A 559 -3.51 16.28 17.11
N GLY A 560 -3.99 15.04 16.88
CA GLY A 560 -3.50 14.19 15.80
C GLY A 560 -3.78 14.82 14.43
N LEU A 561 -5.03 15.23 14.21
CA LEU A 561 -5.41 15.93 12.97
C LEU A 561 -4.67 17.27 12.83
N ALA A 562 -4.59 18.04 13.91
CA ALA A 562 -3.87 19.31 13.88
C ALA A 562 -2.39 19.16 13.50
N ASN A 563 -1.73 18.08 13.95
CA ASN A 563 -0.35 17.79 13.56
C ASN A 563 -0.25 17.40 12.07
N ALA A 564 -1.18 16.61 11.54
CA ALA A 564 -1.22 16.28 10.12
C ALA A 564 -1.45 17.53 9.25
N ILE A 565 -2.36 18.43 9.66
CA ILE A 565 -2.61 19.70 8.96
C ILE A 565 -1.34 20.57 8.95
N ARG A 566 -0.68 20.74 10.12
CA ARG A 566 0.56 21.52 10.20
C ARG A 566 1.63 20.96 9.27
N ALA A 567 1.86 19.65 9.32
CA ALA A 567 2.83 19.00 8.45
C ALA A 567 2.51 19.14 6.96
N ALA A 568 1.22 19.19 6.58
CA ALA A 568 0.82 19.43 5.19
C ALA A 568 1.05 20.88 4.76
N LEU A 569 0.78 21.85 5.64
CA LEU A 569 1.04 23.27 5.39
C LEU A 569 2.54 23.53 5.25
N ASP A 570 3.35 22.94 6.13
CA ASP A 570 4.82 23.04 6.10
C ASP A 570 5.37 22.40 4.80
N ASP A 571 4.87 21.23 4.40
CA ASP A 571 5.30 20.54 3.17
C ASP A 571 4.92 21.29 1.88
N ALA A 572 3.82 22.05 1.92
CA ALA A 572 3.36 22.89 0.81
C ALA A 572 3.96 24.30 0.83
N ASP A 573 4.80 24.63 1.80
CA ASP A 573 5.32 25.99 2.05
C ASP A 573 4.18 27.04 2.00
N THR A 574 3.10 26.79 2.77
CA THR A 574 1.89 27.63 2.76
C THR A 574 1.35 27.88 4.16
N THR A 575 0.47 28.87 4.28
CA THR A 575 -0.13 29.26 5.56
C THR A 575 -1.62 28.94 5.61
N PRO A 576 -2.25 28.84 6.79
CA PRO A 576 -3.69 28.62 6.90
C PRO A 576 -4.55 29.64 6.15
N ASP A 577 -4.13 30.91 6.11
CA ASP A 577 -4.89 32.00 5.44
C ASP A 577 -4.99 31.82 3.93
N ALA A 578 -4.15 30.97 3.34
CA ALA A 578 -4.19 30.67 1.91
C ALA A 578 -5.18 29.54 1.55
N ILE A 579 -5.78 28.88 2.56
CA ILE A 579 -6.73 27.78 2.34
C ILE A 579 -8.15 28.36 2.22
N ASP A 580 -8.77 28.16 1.07
CA ASP A 580 -10.11 28.68 0.76
C ASP A 580 -11.24 27.75 1.26
N ALA A 581 -10.99 26.45 1.33
CA ALA A 581 -11.96 25.46 1.78
C ALA A 581 -11.28 24.20 2.33
N VAL A 582 -11.99 23.45 3.16
CA VAL A 582 -11.57 22.14 3.65
C VAL A 582 -12.53 21.08 3.12
N ILE A 583 -12.01 19.94 2.65
CA ILE A 583 -12.82 18.73 2.45
C ILE A 583 -12.58 17.82 3.65
N GLY A 584 -13.61 17.67 4.47
CA GLY A 584 -13.57 16.98 5.75
C GLY A 584 -13.91 15.50 5.66
N PHE A 585 -13.76 14.83 6.80
CA PHE A 585 -14.08 13.41 6.95
C PHE A 585 -15.31 13.15 7.85
N ALA A 586 -15.98 14.18 8.31
CA ALA A 586 -17.19 14.05 9.13
C ALA A 586 -18.15 13.02 8.52
N ASN A 587 -18.71 12.15 9.37
CA ASN A 587 -19.55 11.05 8.93
C ASN A 587 -20.85 10.91 9.75
N GLY A 588 -21.19 11.90 10.60
CA GLY A 588 -22.36 11.91 11.45
C GLY A 588 -22.14 11.31 12.84
N CYS A 589 -20.98 10.67 13.09
CA CYS A 589 -20.59 10.27 14.44
C CYS A 589 -20.16 11.49 15.23
N ARG A 590 -20.91 11.87 16.28
CA ARG A 590 -20.69 13.09 17.07
C ARG A 590 -19.25 13.30 17.50
N ARG A 591 -18.57 12.25 17.97
CA ARG A 591 -17.17 12.34 18.42
C ARG A 591 -16.22 12.60 17.27
N VAL A 592 -16.43 11.98 16.11
CA VAL A 592 -15.61 12.16 14.90
C VAL A 592 -15.78 13.58 14.38
N ASP A 593 -17.02 14.03 14.25
CA ASP A 593 -17.37 15.36 13.74
C ASP A 593 -16.87 16.48 14.68
N GLN A 594 -16.95 16.26 16.00
CA GLN A 594 -16.43 17.20 17.00
C GLN A 594 -14.90 17.27 16.95
N GLU A 595 -14.21 16.14 16.87
CA GLU A 595 -12.75 16.08 16.75
C GLU A 595 -12.24 16.84 15.52
N GLU A 596 -12.91 16.66 14.38
CA GLU A 596 -12.60 17.40 13.17
C GLU A 596 -12.81 18.90 13.35
N THR A 597 -13.96 19.31 13.87
CA THR A 597 -14.30 20.72 14.11
C THR A 597 -13.31 21.38 15.07
N ASP A 598 -12.94 20.69 16.16
CA ASP A 598 -11.97 21.18 17.15
C ASP A 598 -10.57 21.35 16.56
N ALA A 599 -10.13 20.42 15.71
CA ALA A 599 -8.84 20.49 15.05
C ALA A 599 -8.80 21.63 14.01
N LEU A 600 -9.82 21.71 13.15
CA LEU A 600 -9.92 22.72 12.11
C LEU A 600 -10.01 24.14 12.67
N SER A 601 -10.75 24.34 13.77
CA SER A 601 -10.91 25.64 14.44
C SER A 601 -9.59 26.22 15.00
N ARG A 602 -8.51 25.42 15.07
CA ARG A 602 -7.16 25.89 15.47
C ARG A 602 -6.43 26.60 14.35
N PHE A 603 -6.82 26.37 13.11
CA PHE A 603 -6.17 26.90 11.92
C PHE A 603 -7.06 27.86 11.13
N PHE A 604 -8.36 27.65 11.17
CA PHE A 604 -9.33 28.32 10.29
C PHE A 604 -10.48 28.95 11.07
N ASP A 605 -10.90 30.12 10.62
CA ASP A 605 -12.19 30.68 11.02
C ASP A 605 -13.31 29.95 10.24
N LEU A 606 -13.89 28.96 10.86
CA LEU A 606 -14.94 28.13 10.25
C LEU A 606 -16.27 28.89 10.02
N THR A 607 -16.39 30.15 10.44
CA THR A 607 -17.52 31.02 10.04
C THR A 607 -17.36 31.54 8.60
N VAL A 608 -16.14 31.44 8.03
CA VAL A 608 -15.76 31.94 6.69
C VAL A 608 -15.21 30.82 5.80
N VAL A 609 -14.32 29.98 6.35
CA VAL A 609 -13.74 28.85 5.62
C VAL A 609 -14.69 27.67 5.66
N PRO A 610 -15.30 27.29 4.50
CA PRO A 610 -16.31 26.23 4.46
C PRO A 610 -15.67 24.83 4.57
N VAL A 611 -16.40 23.93 5.23
CA VAL A 611 -16.05 22.50 5.25
C VAL A 611 -17.02 21.74 4.34
N ILE A 612 -16.48 21.13 3.30
CA ILE A 612 -17.20 20.34 2.30
C ILE A 612 -17.14 18.87 2.71
N THR A 613 -18.22 18.12 2.52
CA THR A 613 -18.24 16.67 2.76
C THR A 613 -18.70 15.92 1.53
N VAL A 614 -18.11 14.74 1.28
CA VAL A 614 -18.52 13.87 0.16
C VAL A 614 -19.42 12.73 0.64
N LYS A 615 -19.34 12.38 1.92
CA LYS A 615 -20.01 11.21 2.51
C LYS A 615 -21.52 11.36 2.62
N GLU A 616 -22.02 12.58 2.74
CA GLU A 616 -23.46 12.84 2.72
C GLU A 616 -24.13 12.34 1.43
N ARG A 617 -23.37 12.35 0.31
CA ARG A 617 -23.88 11.90 -0.99
C ARG A 617 -23.65 10.44 -1.27
N THR A 618 -22.52 9.89 -0.81
CA THR A 618 -22.07 8.54 -1.19
C THR A 618 -22.09 7.53 -0.05
N GLY A 619 -22.35 7.95 1.17
CA GLY A 619 -22.16 7.12 2.35
C GLY A 619 -20.67 7.06 2.79
N GLU A 620 -20.38 6.26 3.81
CA GLU A 620 -19.04 6.00 4.32
C GLU A 620 -18.36 4.90 3.50
N GLY A 621 -17.66 5.29 2.45
CA GLY A 621 -16.88 4.40 1.58
C GLY A 621 -15.44 4.18 2.07
N ARG A 622 -15.14 4.60 3.30
CA ARG A 622 -13.83 4.40 3.96
C ARG A 622 -12.68 4.96 3.12
N ALA A 623 -11.72 4.12 2.65
CA ALA A 623 -10.61 4.58 1.82
C ALA A 623 -11.07 5.20 0.49
N ALA A 624 -12.17 4.70 -0.08
CA ALA A 624 -12.77 5.30 -1.27
C ALA A 624 -13.29 6.71 -1.00
N SER A 625 -13.92 6.96 0.17
CA SER A 625 -14.36 8.32 0.54
C SER A 625 -13.20 9.29 0.73
N ALA A 626 -12.08 8.84 1.29
CA ALA A 626 -10.90 9.69 1.45
C ALA A 626 -10.31 10.10 0.09
N ALA A 627 -10.16 9.16 -0.84
CA ALA A 627 -9.71 9.46 -2.20
C ALA A 627 -10.75 10.29 -2.99
N LEU A 628 -12.06 10.08 -2.74
CA LEU A 628 -13.14 10.88 -3.33
C LEU A 628 -13.02 12.36 -2.92
N GLY A 629 -12.57 12.63 -1.70
CA GLY A 629 -12.28 14.00 -1.26
C GLY A 629 -11.26 14.70 -2.16
N VAL A 630 -10.18 14.01 -2.55
CA VAL A 630 -9.17 14.54 -3.50
C VAL A 630 -9.78 14.73 -4.88
N ALA A 631 -10.49 13.72 -5.40
CA ALA A 631 -11.11 13.80 -6.72
C ALA A 631 -12.16 14.94 -6.80
N HIS A 632 -12.98 15.08 -5.74
CA HIS A 632 -13.96 16.17 -5.66
C HIS A 632 -13.28 17.54 -5.58
N GLY A 633 -12.24 17.67 -4.76
CA GLY A 633 -11.44 18.91 -4.69
C GLY A 633 -10.80 19.29 -6.04
N ALA A 634 -10.26 18.31 -6.75
CA ALA A 634 -9.70 18.50 -8.09
C ALA A 634 -10.75 19.00 -9.09
N LEU A 635 -11.96 18.43 -9.07
CA LEU A 635 -13.09 18.86 -9.90
C LEU A 635 -13.54 20.30 -9.58
N LEU A 636 -13.59 20.67 -8.29
CA LEU A 636 -13.93 22.05 -7.87
C LEU A 636 -12.88 23.07 -8.34
N LEU A 637 -11.60 22.76 -8.21
CA LEU A 637 -10.50 23.63 -8.62
C LEU A 637 -10.41 23.77 -10.14
N HIS A 638 -10.68 22.72 -10.89
CA HIS A 638 -10.70 22.76 -12.37
C HIS A 638 -11.85 23.61 -12.91
N GLY A 639 -12.94 23.76 -12.14
CA GLY A 639 -14.10 24.54 -12.54
C GLY A 639 -15.06 23.77 -13.45
N ASP A 640 -15.06 22.44 -13.37
CA ASP A 640 -15.96 21.57 -14.10
C ASP A 640 -17.41 21.74 -13.65
N ARG A 641 -18.06 22.82 -14.13
CA ARG A 641 -19.50 23.03 -14.20
C ARG A 641 -20.28 22.99 -12.88
N THR A 642 -19.65 23.03 -11.71
CA THR A 642 -20.32 23.27 -10.44
C THR A 642 -19.88 24.64 -9.92
N THR A 643 -20.73 25.63 -10.13
CA THR A 643 -20.52 26.96 -9.53
C THR A 643 -20.83 26.98 -8.05
N GLU A 644 -21.56 26.00 -7.55
CA GLU A 644 -22.01 25.89 -6.15
C GLU A 644 -21.82 24.46 -5.64
N THR A 645 -21.44 24.31 -4.37
CA THR A 645 -21.33 23.04 -3.66
C THR A 645 -21.91 23.16 -2.26
N ASP A 646 -22.48 22.05 -1.76
CA ASP A 646 -22.89 21.94 -0.36
C ASP A 646 -21.65 21.98 0.54
N ALA A 647 -21.75 22.77 1.61
CA ALA A 647 -20.71 22.91 2.61
C ALA A 647 -21.32 23.21 3.98
N TYR A 648 -20.48 23.25 4.99
CA TYR A 648 -20.85 23.59 6.36
C TYR A 648 -20.03 24.78 6.83
N LEU A 649 -20.71 25.76 7.45
CA LEU A 649 -20.10 26.88 8.15
C LEU A 649 -20.49 26.86 9.62
N LYS A 650 -19.64 27.34 10.49
CA LYS A 650 -19.90 27.43 11.92
C LYS A 650 -20.83 28.62 12.21
N ASP A 651 -21.94 28.36 12.93
CA ASP A 651 -22.88 29.35 13.44
C ASP A 651 -23.06 29.11 14.94
N GLY A 652 -22.45 29.94 15.76
CA GLY A 652 -22.27 29.68 17.18
C GLY A 652 -21.45 28.43 17.45
N ASP A 653 -22.00 27.47 18.17
CA ASP A 653 -21.33 26.19 18.48
C ASP A 653 -21.66 25.05 17.46
N MET A 654 -22.43 25.33 16.42
CA MET A 654 -22.92 24.34 15.49
C MET A 654 -22.38 24.56 14.07
N MET A 655 -22.09 23.47 13.36
CA MET A 655 -21.86 23.49 11.93
C MET A 655 -23.22 23.44 11.21
N ARG A 656 -23.47 24.40 10.32
CA ARG A 656 -24.72 24.47 9.55
C ARG A 656 -24.48 24.33 8.07
N LYS A 657 -25.32 23.52 7.43
CA LYS A 657 -25.29 23.31 5.97
C LYS A 657 -25.63 24.62 5.23
N THR A 658 -24.85 24.91 4.21
CA THR A 658 -24.99 26.05 3.32
C THR A 658 -24.52 25.71 1.91
N MET A 659 -24.81 26.61 0.96
CA MET A 659 -24.26 26.54 -0.40
C MET A 659 -23.12 27.56 -0.54
N VAL A 660 -21.99 27.12 -1.09
CA VAL A 660 -20.84 27.99 -1.35
C VAL A 660 -20.48 28.02 -2.83
N ASN A 661 -20.02 29.17 -3.29
CA ASN A 661 -19.54 29.33 -4.66
C ASN A 661 -18.14 28.74 -4.80
N ALA A 662 -18.01 27.66 -5.58
CA ALA A 662 -16.76 26.98 -5.83
C ALA A 662 -15.85 27.69 -6.86
N GLY A 663 -16.40 28.62 -7.67
CA GLY A 663 -15.64 29.26 -8.75
C GLY A 663 -14.48 30.16 -8.30
N GLY A 664 -14.48 30.54 -7.01
CA GLY A 664 -13.40 31.34 -6.39
C GLY A 664 -12.31 30.54 -5.70
N LEU A 665 -12.49 29.23 -5.51
CA LEU A 665 -11.53 28.38 -4.79
C LEU A 665 -10.24 28.23 -5.58
N ARG A 666 -9.11 28.38 -4.88
CA ARG A 666 -7.77 28.22 -5.42
C ARG A 666 -6.94 27.19 -4.69
N LYS A 667 -7.18 27.03 -3.39
CA LYS A 667 -6.44 26.07 -2.54
C LYS A 667 -7.39 25.38 -1.58
N ILE A 668 -7.36 24.06 -1.61
CA ILE A 668 -8.23 23.19 -0.82
C ILE A 668 -7.36 22.26 0.03
N LEU A 669 -7.68 22.17 1.32
CA LEU A 669 -7.15 21.16 2.23
C LEU A 669 -8.10 19.96 2.25
N VAL A 670 -7.60 18.76 2.03
CA VAL A 670 -8.35 17.50 2.17
C VAL A 670 -7.82 16.75 3.39
N VAL A 671 -8.70 16.32 4.30
CA VAL A 671 -8.30 15.61 5.52
C VAL A 671 -9.02 14.28 5.65
N SER A 672 -8.35 13.31 6.30
CA SER A 672 -8.92 12.00 6.61
C SER A 672 -8.31 11.42 7.87
N TYR A 673 -9.02 10.48 8.51
CA TYR A 673 -8.58 9.82 9.72
C TYR A 673 -8.86 8.31 9.67
N ALA A 674 -8.25 7.58 10.61
CA ALA A 674 -8.55 6.18 10.88
C ALA A 674 -8.78 5.93 12.37
N ALA A 675 -9.74 5.07 12.68
CA ALA A 675 -9.93 4.52 14.03
C ALA A 675 -8.61 3.89 14.52
N GLY A 676 -8.10 4.35 15.65
CA GLY A 676 -6.75 4.01 16.12
C GLY A 676 -5.82 5.23 16.17
N GLY A 677 -6.24 6.36 15.58
CA GLY A 677 -5.62 7.67 15.73
C GLY A 677 -4.60 8.05 14.67
N SER A 678 -4.75 7.57 13.45
CA SER A 678 -3.93 8.01 12.30
C SER A 678 -4.67 9.04 11.46
N TYR A 679 -3.94 10.05 10.98
CA TYR A 679 -4.48 11.19 10.24
C TYR A 679 -3.61 11.49 9.03
N THR A 680 -4.24 11.89 7.95
CA THR A 680 -3.58 12.37 6.73
C THR A 680 -4.26 13.65 6.24
N ALA A 681 -3.45 14.61 5.79
CA ALA A 681 -3.88 15.85 5.17
C ALA A 681 -3.13 16.03 3.84
N VAL A 682 -3.84 16.51 2.82
CA VAL A 682 -3.27 16.80 1.48
C VAL A 682 -3.75 18.16 1.01
N ILE A 683 -2.88 18.95 0.37
CA ILE A 683 -3.21 20.27 -0.16
C ILE A 683 -3.26 20.21 -1.68
N LEU A 684 -4.40 20.66 -2.22
CA LEU A 684 -4.66 20.82 -3.63
C LEU A 684 -4.62 22.30 -3.99
N GLU A 685 -4.06 22.64 -5.15
CA GLU A 685 -3.95 24.01 -5.64
C GLU A 685 -4.30 24.08 -7.13
N LYS A 686 -5.03 25.12 -7.52
CA LYS A 686 -5.46 25.37 -8.91
C LYS A 686 -4.29 25.58 -9.85
#